data_49f3a641364775c329ffcb5baa1f535a
#
_entry.id   49f3a641364775c329ffcb5baa1f535a
#
_cell.length_a   1.000
_cell.length_b   1.000
_cell.length_c   1.000
_cell.angle_alpha   90.00
_cell.angle_beta   90.00
_cell.angle_gamma   90.00
#
_symmetry.space_group_name_H-M   'P 1'
#
loop_
_entity.id
_entity.type
_entity.pdbx_description
1 polymer ?
#
loop_
_entity_poly.entity_id
_entity_poly.type
_entity_poly.pdbx_seq_one_letter_code
_entity_poly.pdbx_strand_id
1 'polypeptide(L)'
;MKITPSTRISMRVVTSMAKARKTPANARQFPLVDQAEQSEKDLFSQHQSYEIPEYINGNLIHTLRAYQDKAIRNYHYTQTEIKPNPQHVLFNMATGSGKTDLMAGLILYLYQEHGYRNFLFTVNTNSVLMKTKDNLVNENSEKYLFQDKIEIDGKHIFIKQVERFPRIQQDNTICIKLSSVQKVSDDLFVLKENTMGLSDYENQPVAILADEAHHYSAFTKKKNGKETKEEKEEKTWESAITKILRARDDKEKKNLLLEFTATVDFDKEVIYNKYRDKVVYRYPLNQFMFDGYSKQVKRIETSASDQDKMLNVVLLSQFRKYRAYAEGVTGTFKPVIMFKSAKVAVSLEANKVFNELIQNLNVADLLAFIKRQQVLDNADSSALELAYNFYLKSEDDLAKIVREIKQDFDPRNVLNANDNDRGNMLEKGQYEALNTLESPNNLYRVVFAVAKLTEGWDVLNLYDIVRIEQEAATNKNATMVEAQLIGRGARYYPFELDGVKSYQRRFDGDTSNKQLFLETLHYHTMNEPQYLKQLVGSLKQMDLPTGQDKKNPPIEIKIKPAFKKTDTYKTGKIYYNEAEDVADDWFDSIQKYGITHKTDIQRSLNYGTREVSYQATVALTETKQIHIDRFDNRYIKKAIQRLEFYQFDNLKKYLPLLESMKEFIYGENWLNASKLKLFLTAPKEYKSTDFTADEILKVTIDLLKEYEVKFKSGYVKKRGTSRFVGYPISEYLTNYNKRVPEYDTANLLNEATQKVAVYDMAEDFYVYDRAIVNKLEFDLITRIQAHVNELKAKYNKAVYLFRMDENMHRESAKSEKLKLHQYGSRINRAGEIVDMHLQGFQPDFILFLEDNDFYFQIFIEPKGMSGDRFVSELWKQDLLLYMTDHQAEMEFEDGVDNIKISGLKFFTAKDGQNTIPELMAMSGVTYQKPNEQIDLLMVADPSTDVIIEEDE
;
A
#
# COMPACT_ATOMS: atom_id res chain seq x y z
N MET A 1 3.26 -52.12 49.27
CA MET A 1 4.41 -51.55 48.55
C MET A 1 3.92 -50.36 47.77
N LYS A 2 4.42 -49.18 48.09
CA LYS A 2 3.96 -47.89 47.58
C LYS A 2 4.46 -47.68 46.15
N ILE A 3 3.55 -47.38 45.23
CA ILE A 3 3.88 -46.94 43.88
C ILE A 3 3.92 -45.41 43.96
N THR A 4 5.07 -44.87 43.62
CA THR A 4 5.34 -43.43 43.52
C THR A 4 4.71 -42.83 42.25
N PRO A 5 4.13 -41.61 42.28
CA PRO A 5 3.53 -40.98 41.12
C PRO A 5 4.57 -40.36 40.17
N SER A 6 4.38 -40.61 38.90
CA SER A 6 5.15 -40.02 37.80
C SER A 6 5.02 -38.50 37.77
N THR A 7 6.13 -37.88 37.55
CA THR A 7 6.34 -36.42 37.42
C THR A 7 5.52 -35.85 36.30
N ARG A 8 4.48 -35.10 36.59
CA ARG A 8 3.82 -34.19 35.66
C ARG A 8 4.74 -33.03 35.37
N ILE A 9 5.25 -32.98 34.16
CA ILE A 9 5.89 -31.77 33.62
C ILE A 9 4.79 -30.73 33.37
N SER A 10 4.70 -29.75 34.25
CA SER A 10 3.83 -28.59 34.02
C SER A 10 4.54 -27.66 33.03
N MET A 11 4.01 -27.59 31.79
CA MET A 11 4.26 -26.46 30.91
C MET A 11 3.73 -25.19 31.59
N ARG A 12 4.61 -24.42 32.21
CA ARG A 12 4.31 -23.00 32.49
C ARG A 12 4.48 -22.25 31.19
N VAL A 13 3.38 -22.05 30.49
CA VAL A 13 3.23 -20.94 29.54
C VAL A 13 3.34 -19.68 30.40
N VAL A 14 4.53 -19.12 30.47
CA VAL A 14 4.70 -17.76 30.96
C VAL A 14 4.25 -16.84 29.83
N THR A 15 2.93 -16.73 29.69
CA THR A 15 2.38 -15.50 29.13
C THR A 15 2.92 -14.38 30.02
N SER A 16 3.95 -13.66 29.56
CA SER A 16 4.18 -12.30 29.98
C SER A 16 2.90 -11.57 29.59
N MET A 17 1.93 -11.60 30.46
CA MET A 17 0.81 -10.70 30.41
C MET A 17 1.38 -9.27 30.50
N ALA A 18 1.68 -8.67 29.35
CA ALA A 18 1.14 -7.35 29.20
C ALA A 18 -0.32 -7.53 29.60
N LYS A 19 -0.68 -7.06 30.82
CA LYS A 19 -2.06 -7.13 31.31
C LYS A 19 -2.95 -6.89 30.14
N ALA A 20 -3.64 -7.94 29.68
CA ALA A 20 -4.67 -7.80 28.69
C ALA A 20 -5.50 -6.63 29.21
N ARG A 21 -5.47 -5.51 28.50
CA ARG A 21 -6.45 -4.48 28.74
C ARG A 21 -7.74 -5.26 28.66
N LYS A 22 -8.48 -5.31 29.78
CA LYS A 22 -9.87 -5.73 29.76
C LYS A 22 -10.43 -5.07 28.52
N THR A 23 -10.82 -5.85 27.53
CA THR A 23 -11.60 -5.37 26.40
C THR A 23 -12.64 -4.49 27.03
N PRO A 24 -12.76 -3.18 26.70
CA PRO A 24 -13.74 -2.36 27.34
C PRO A 24 -15.04 -3.13 27.22
N ALA A 25 -15.77 -3.30 28.33
CA ALA A 25 -16.95 -4.14 28.42
C ALA A 25 -18.05 -3.79 27.39
N ASN A 26 -17.84 -2.81 26.53
CA ASN A 26 -18.63 -2.40 25.36
C ASN A 26 -17.68 -1.99 24.24
N ALA A 27 -17.12 -2.94 23.50
CA ALA A 27 -16.56 -2.65 22.16
C ALA A 27 -17.72 -2.09 21.32
N ARG A 28 -17.54 -0.88 20.74
CA ARG A 28 -18.59 -0.23 19.95
C ARG A 28 -18.81 -1.06 18.67
N GLN A 29 -20.05 -1.54 18.48
CA GLN A 29 -20.47 -2.37 17.37
C GLN A 29 -21.11 -1.53 16.27
N PHE A 30 -20.88 -1.91 15.03
CA PHE A 30 -21.46 -1.30 13.83
C PHE A 30 -22.16 -2.38 13.01
N PRO A 31 -23.45 -2.64 13.27
CA PRO A 31 -24.15 -3.83 12.77
C PRO A 31 -24.03 -4.04 11.24
N LEU A 32 -24.05 -2.98 10.44
CA LEU A 32 -23.95 -3.14 8.97
C LEU A 32 -22.55 -3.59 8.54
N VAL A 33 -21.51 -3.04 9.17
CA VAL A 33 -20.11 -3.47 8.92
C VAL A 33 -19.92 -4.90 9.39
N ASP A 34 -20.34 -5.19 10.64
CA ASP A 34 -20.15 -6.50 11.26
C ASP A 34 -20.86 -7.60 10.44
N GLN A 35 -22.09 -7.36 9.95
CA GLN A 35 -22.82 -8.29 9.11
C GLN A 35 -22.18 -8.46 7.73
N ALA A 36 -21.71 -7.37 7.08
CA ALA A 36 -21.02 -7.45 5.81
C ALA A 36 -19.71 -8.25 5.93
N GLU A 37 -18.94 -8.02 6.99
CA GLU A 37 -17.69 -8.75 7.25
C GLU A 37 -17.93 -10.23 7.57
N GLN A 38 -19.00 -10.53 8.29
CA GLN A 38 -19.38 -11.92 8.56
C GLN A 38 -19.82 -12.62 7.27
N SER A 39 -20.62 -11.97 6.43
CA SER A 39 -21.04 -12.51 5.14
C SER A 39 -19.86 -12.70 4.17
N GLU A 40 -18.85 -11.81 4.20
CA GLU A 40 -17.63 -11.96 3.39
C GLU A 40 -16.83 -13.21 3.77
N LYS A 41 -16.92 -13.67 5.01
CA LYS A 41 -16.26 -14.90 5.50
C LYS A 41 -17.02 -16.18 5.12
N ASP A 42 -18.26 -16.06 4.74
CA ASP A 42 -19.08 -17.21 4.31
C ASP A 42 -18.81 -17.54 2.84
N LEU A 43 -18.17 -18.69 2.60
CA LEU A 43 -17.81 -19.20 1.28
C LEU A 43 -19.00 -19.37 0.31
N PHE A 44 -20.22 -19.41 0.80
CA PHE A 44 -21.44 -19.55 0.00
C PHE A 44 -22.23 -18.25 -0.12
N SER A 45 -21.73 -17.15 0.41
CA SER A 45 -22.44 -15.88 0.34
C SER A 45 -22.30 -15.22 -1.03
N GLN A 46 -23.38 -14.60 -1.48
CA GLN A 46 -23.36 -13.79 -2.71
C GLN A 46 -22.44 -12.56 -2.56
N HIS A 47 -22.22 -12.11 -1.33
CA HIS A 47 -21.32 -11.00 -1.02
C HIS A 47 -19.87 -11.29 -1.40
N GLN A 48 -19.38 -12.51 -1.14
CA GLN A 48 -18.03 -12.92 -1.50
C GLN A 48 -17.84 -13.05 -3.02
N SER A 49 -18.88 -13.48 -3.74
CA SER A 49 -18.85 -13.69 -5.19
C SER A 49 -19.14 -12.41 -6.00
N TYR A 50 -19.55 -11.30 -5.35
CA TYR A 50 -19.82 -10.05 -6.06
C TYR A 50 -18.53 -9.37 -6.50
N GLU A 51 -18.31 -9.34 -7.79
CA GLU A 51 -17.23 -8.58 -8.43
C GLU A 51 -17.74 -7.20 -8.83
N ILE A 52 -16.87 -6.19 -8.73
CA ILE A 52 -17.22 -4.83 -9.16
C ILE A 52 -17.45 -4.84 -10.67
N PRO A 53 -18.64 -4.48 -11.13
CA PRO A 53 -18.97 -4.52 -12.55
C PRO A 53 -18.05 -3.63 -13.39
N GLU A 54 -17.72 -4.10 -14.60
CA GLU A 54 -16.84 -3.39 -15.52
C GLU A 54 -17.37 -1.99 -15.88
N TYR A 55 -18.69 -1.80 -15.89
CA TYR A 55 -19.27 -0.47 -16.14
C TYR A 55 -18.91 0.57 -15.08
N ILE A 56 -18.40 0.17 -13.90
CA ILE A 56 -17.87 1.11 -12.91
C ILE A 56 -16.40 1.42 -13.25
N ASN A 57 -15.51 0.43 -13.25
CA ASN A 57 -14.07 0.64 -13.46
C ASN A 57 -13.75 1.12 -14.89
N GLY A 58 -14.48 0.63 -15.89
CA GLY A 58 -14.29 1.01 -17.29
C GLY A 58 -14.72 2.45 -17.62
N ASN A 59 -15.56 3.07 -16.78
CA ASN A 59 -16.04 4.44 -16.97
C ASN A 59 -15.42 5.45 -16.00
N LEU A 60 -14.48 5.03 -15.14
CA LEU A 60 -13.69 5.91 -14.30
C LEU A 60 -12.28 6.09 -14.90
N ILE A 61 -11.69 7.27 -14.71
CA ILE A 61 -10.27 7.51 -15.10
C ILE A 61 -9.32 6.72 -14.21
N HIS A 62 -9.65 6.61 -12.92
CA HIS A 62 -8.86 5.87 -11.95
C HIS A 62 -9.49 4.51 -11.69
N THR A 63 -8.70 3.45 -11.73
CA THR A 63 -9.10 2.13 -11.22
C THR A 63 -9.30 2.23 -9.72
N LEU A 64 -10.43 1.75 -9.24
CA LEU A 64 -10.70 1.70 -7.80
C LEU A 64 -9.70 0.78 -7.10
N ARG A 65 -9.31 1.16 -5.91
CA ARG A 65 -8.41 0.37 -5.06
C ARG A 65 -9.21 -0.69 -4.31
N ALA A 66 -8.57 -1.76 -3.88
CA ALA A 66 -9.22 -2.89 -3.21
C ALA A 66 -10.12 -2.47 -2.03
N TYR A 67 -9.73 -1.48 -1.25
CA TYR A 67 -10.56 -0.97 -0.16
C TYR A 67 -11.76 -0.13 -0.65
N GLN A 68 -11.69 0.51 -1.81
CA GLN A 68 -12.83 1.20 -2.43
C GLN A 68 -13.80 0.18 -3.05
N ASP A 69 -13.26 -0.87 -3.67
CA ASP A 69 -14.06 -2.02 -4.13
C ASP A 69 -14.82 -2.66 -2.97
N LYS A 70 -14.13 -2.85 -1.83
CA LYS A 70 -14.75 -3.37 -0.60
C LYS A 70 -15.87 -2.45 -0.11
N ALA A 71 -15.70 -1.14 -0.20
CA ALA A 71 -16.74 -0.18 0.19
C ALA A 71 -18.00 -0.31 -0.68
N ILE A 72 -17.84 -0.48 -2.00
CA ILE A 72 -18.97 -0.72 -2.92
C ILE A 72 -19.61 -2.08 -2.64
N ARG A 73 -18.83 -3.14 -2.43
CA ARG A 73 -19.35 -4.48 -2.08
C ARG A 73 -20.17 -4.45 -0.79
N ASN A 74 -19.68 -3.80 0.24
CA ASN A 74 -20.43 -3.65 1.49
C ASN A 74 -21.74 -2.87 1.26
N TYR A 75 -21.69 -1.81 0.45
CA TYR A 75 -22.92 -1.07 0.11
C TYR A 75 -23.89 -1.93 -0.69
N HIS A 76 -23.43 -2.65 -1.71
CA HIS A 76 -24.23 -3.60 -2.47
C HIS A 76 -24.91 -4.63 -1.55
N TYR A 77 -24.15 -5.24 -0.63
CA TYR A 77 -24.68 -6.16 0.37
C TYR A 77 -25.81 -5.53 1.20
N THR A 78 -25.63 -4.29 1.65
CA THR A 78 -26.68 -3.62 2.45
C THR A 78 -27.93 -3.31 1.65
N GLN A 79 -27.81 -3.14 0.35
CA GLN A 79 -28.96 -2.85 -0.51
C GLN A 79 -29.68 -4.13 -0.99
N THR A 80 -28.98 -5.26 -1.08
CA THR A 80 -29.54 -6.52 -1.57
C THR A 80 -30.00 -7.44 -0.44
N GLU A 81 -29.20 -7.63 0.60
CA GLU A 81 -29.41 -8.64 1.63
C GLU A 81 -30.09 -8.10 2.89
N ILE A 82 -29.93 -6.82 3.22
CA ILE A 82 -30.52 -6.23 4.43
C ILE A 82 -31.89 -5.65 4.15
N LYS A 83 -32.90 -6.10 4.91
CA LYS A 83 -34.28 -5.62 4.75
C LYS A 83 -34.83 -5.07 6.08
N PRO A 84 -35.43 -3.88 6.09
CA PRO A 84 -35.54 -2.93 4.97
C PRO A 84 -34.17 -2.32 4.62
N ASN A 85 -33.97 -2.02 3.34
CA ASN A 85 -32.74 -1.42 2.87
C ASN A 85 -32.49 -0.07 3.56
N PRO A 86 -31.27 0.19 4.08
CA PRO A 86 -30.97 1.46 4.72
C PRO A 86 -31.00 2.62 3.72
N GLN A 87 -31.79 3.65 4.02
CA GLN A 87 -31.86 4.87 3.19
C GLN A 87 -30.74 5.87 3.52
N HIS A 88 -30.17 5.74 4.72
CA HIS A 88 -29.11 6.61 5.23
C HIS A 88 -27.93 5.76 5.65
N VAL A 89 -26.80 5.93 4.96
CA VAL A 89 -25.55 5.19 5.22
C VAL A 89 -24.38 6.15 5.38
N LEU A 90 -23.35 5.71 6.11
CA LEU A 90 -22.12 6.44 6.35
C LEU A 90 -20.90 5.61 5.92
N PHE A 91 -20.07 6.21 5.08
CA PHE A 91 -18.73 5.74 4.76
C PHE A 91 -17.71 6.52 5.58
N ASN A 92 -17.11 5.87 6.57
CA ASN A 92 -16.06 6.46 7.40
C ASN A 92 -14.70 6.07 6.84
N MET A 93 -14.10 6.94 6.04
CA MET A 93 -12.88 6.66 5.30
C MET A 93 -11.85 7.77 5.47
N ALA A 94 -10.58 7.41 5.57
CA ALA A 94 -9.46 8.31 5.78
C ALA A 94 -9.43 9.49 4.79
N THR A 95 -8.86 10.61 5.21
CA THR A 95 -8.54 11.71 4.30
C THR A 95 -7.50 11.22 3.28
N GLY A 96 -7.74 11.50 1.99
CA GLY A 96 -6.83 11.03 0.92
C GLY A 96 -7.10 9.61 0.42
N SER A 97 -8.09 8.91 0.96
CA SER A 97 -8.47 7.57 0.50
C SER A 97 -9.28 7.55 -0.80
N GLY A 98 -9.41 8.66 -1.51
CA GLY A 98 -10.18 8.73 -2.75
C GLY A 98 -11.69 8.58 -2.53
N LYS A 99 -12.25 9.21 -1.49
CA LYS A 99 -13.71 9.25 -1.28
C LYS A 99 -14.47 9.77 -2.51
N THR A 100 -13.90 10.72 -3.24
CA THR A 100 -14.54 11.29 -4.43
C THR A 100 -14.58 10.29 -5.60
N ASP A 101 -13.52 9.47 -5.76
CA ASP A 101 -13.52 8.36 -6.73
C ASP A 101 -14.59 7.33 -6.37
N LEU A 102 -14.70 6.98 -5.09
CA LEU A 102 -15.75 6.09 -4.60
C LEU A 102 -17.15 6.67 -4.85
N MET A 103 -17.35 7.98 -4.63
CA MET A 103 -18.64 8.64 -4.93
C MET A 103 -18.96 8.59 -6.43
N ALA A 104 -17.96 8.78 -7.30
CA ALA A 104 -18.15 8.65 -8.74
C ALA A 104 -18.56 7.21 -9.12
N GLY A 105 -17.90 6.20 -8.56
CA GLY A 105 -18.29 4.79 -8.74
C GLY A 105 -19.69 4.50 -8.22
N LEU A 106 -20.07 5.04 -7.06
CA LEU A 106 -21.42 4.87 -6.50
C LEU A 106 -22.50 5.60 -7.30
N ILE A 107 -22.19 6.71 -7.98
CA ILE A 107 -23.12 7.36 -8.92
C ILE A 107 -23.43 6.42 -10.08
N LEU A 108 -22.43 5.79 -10.69
CA LEU A 108 -22.61 4.82 -11.76
C LEU A 108 -23.38 3.58 -11.27
N TYR A 109 -23.01 3.06 -10.09
CA TYR A 109 -23.69 1.94 -9.45
C TYR A 109 -25.18 2.23 -9.22
N LEU A 110 -25.51 3.36 -8.57
CA LEU A 110 -26.90 3.75 -8.30
C LEU A 110 -27.69 4.05 -9.57
N TYR A 111 -27.02 4.56 -10.59
CA TYR A 111 -27.62 4.76 -11.90
C TYR A 111 -28.03 3.43 -12.52
N GLN A 112 -27.12 2.46 -12.59
CA GLN A 112 -27.33 1.20 -13.28
C GLN A 112 -28.20 0.23 -12.46
N GLU A 113 -27.81 -0.06 -11.21
CA GLU A 113 -28.48 -1.10 -10.41
C GLU A 113 -29.81 -0.63 -9.82
N HIS A 114 -29.91 0.64 -9.48
CA HIS A 114 -31.07 1.18 -8.77
C HIS A 114 -31.85 2.23 -9.58
N GLY A 115 -31.36 2.57 -10.77
CA GLY A 115 -32.02 3.51 -11.70
C GLY A 115 -32.19 4.92 -11.17
N TYR A 116 -31.29 5.40 -10.29
CA TYR A 116 -31.25 6.81 -9.91
C TYR A 116 -30.72 7.66 -11.05
N ARG A 117 -31.36 8.77 -11.31
CA ARG A 117 -30.98 9.75 -12.35
C ARG A 117 -30.65 11.11 -11.78
N ASN A 118 -31.07 11.39 -10.55
CA ASN A 118 -30.90 12.67 -9.88
C ASN A 118 -29.99 12.49 -8.67
N PHE A 119 -28.90 13.24 -8.65
CA PHE A 119 -27.90 13.23 -7.59
C PHE A 119 -27.74 14.63 -7.02
N LEU A 120 -27.92 14.77 -5.72
CA LEU A 120 -27.67 16.01 -5.00
C LEU A 120 -26.35 15.85 -4.23
N PHE A 121 -25.35 16.61 -4.63
CA PHE A 121 -24.07 16.66 -3.92
C PHE A 121 -24.05 17.83 -2.96
N THR A 122 -23.78 17.57 -1.67
CA THR A 122 -23.78 18.60 -0.64
C THR A 122 -22.43 18.70 0.06
N VAL A 123 -21.99 19.93 0.29
CA VAL A 123 -20.74 20.27 0.99
C VAL A 123 -20.96 21.45 1.92
N ASN A 124 -20.02 21.64 2.85
CA ASN A 124 -20.10 22.73 3.83
C ASN A 124 -19.56 24.06 3.30
N THR A 125 -18.60 24.06 2.38
CA THR A 125 -17.92 25.27 1.92
C THR A 125 -17.94 25.41 0.40
N ASN A 126 -17.93 26.65 -0.09
CA ASN A 126 -17.92 26.96 -1.53
C ASN A 126 -16.62 26.49 -2.22
N SER A 127 -15.49 26.46 -1.51
CA SER A 127 -14.22 26.00 -2.06
C SER A 127 -14.27 24.50 -2.41
N VAL A 128 -14.87 23.70 -1.54
CA VAL A 128 -15.08 22.26 -1.78
C VAL A 128 -16.09 22.06 -2.91
N LEU A 129 -17.11 22.92 -3.02
CA LEU A 129 -18.11 22.84 -4.08
C LEU A 129 -17.48 23.05 -5.47
N MET A 130 -16.58 24.02 -5.63
CA MET A 130 -15.87 24.25 -6.89
C MET A 130 -14.99 23.06 -7.26
N LYS A 131 -14.24 22.51 -6.31
CA LYS A 131 -13.43 21.30 -6.51
C LYS A 131 -14.29 20.11 -6.94
N THR A 132 -15.43 19.92 -6.31
CA THR A 132 -16.36 18.85 -6.66
C THR A 132 -16.92 19.01 -8.06
N LYS A 133 -17.17 20.24 -8.47
CA LYS A 133 -17.58 20.54 -9.85
C LYS A 133 -16.55 20.09 -10.86
N ASP A 134 -15.26 20.40 -10.60
CA ASP A 134 -14.16 19.98 -11.46
C ASP A 134 -14.02 18.46 -11.53
N ASN A 135 -14.29 17.77 -10.44
CA ASN A 135 -14.16 16.31 -10.37
C ASN A 135 -15.32 15.56 -11.02
N LEU A 136 -16.57 16.06 -10.88
CA LEU A 136 -17.77 15.28 -11.25
C LEU A 136 -18.53 15.80 -12.48
N VAL A 137 -18.29 17.06 -12.90
CA VAL A 137 -19.14 17.70 -13.90
C VAL A 137 -18.37 18.42 -15.00
N ASN A 138 -17.18 18.93 -14.70
CA ASN A 138 -16.38 19.68 -15.65
C ASN A 138 -15.50 18.75 -16.49
N GLU A 139 -15.98 18.31 -17.63
CA GLU A 139 -15.29 17.41 -18.57
C GLU A 139 -13.94 17.97 -19.07
N ASN A 140 -13.72 19.29 -19.00
CA ASN A 140 -12.46 19.91 -19.39
C ASN A 140 -11.44 20.00 -18.25
N SER A 141 -11.78 19.51 -17.06
CA SER A 141 -10.87 19.53 -15.91
C SER A 141 -9.92 18.34 -15.95
N GLU A 142 -8.62 18.59 -15.72
CA GLU A 142 -7.62 17.53 -15.51
C GLU A 142 -7.95 16.61 -14.31
N LYS A 143 -8.90 17.03 -13.46
CA LYS A 143 -9.37 16.29 -12.28
C LYS A 143 -10.72 15.62 -12.48
N TYR A 144 -11.26 15.62 -13.69
CA TYR A 144 -12.51 14.93 -14.02
C TYR A 144 -12.35 13.43 -13.80
N LEU A 145 -13.29 12.79 -13.14
CA LEU A 145 -13.16 11.41 -12.70
C LEU A 145 -13.75 10.37 -13.63
N PHE A 146 -14.54 10.76 -14.59
CA PHE A 146 -15.15 9.86 -15.54
C PHE A 146 -14.40 9.86 -16.88
N GLN A 147 -14.51 8.79 -17.63
CA GLN A 147 -14.01 8.72 -19.00
C GLN A 147 -14.73 9.74 -19.91
N ASP A 148 -14.09 10.19 -20.98
CA ASP A 148 -14.65 11.10 -21.97
C ASP A 148 -15.99 10.58 -22.56
N LYS A 149 -16.13 9.27 -22.62
CA LYS A 149 -17.36 8.58 -23.03
C LYS A 149 -17.74 7.56 -21.99
N ILE A 150 -18.82 7.84 -21.29
CA ILE A 150 -19.42 6.89 -20.35
C ILE A 150 -20.36 5.97 -21.14
N GLU A 151 -20.08 4.68 -21.12
CA GLU A 151 -20.90 3.69 -21.83
C GLU A 151 -21.37 2.62 -20.84
N ILE A 152 -22.68 2.45 -20.74
CA ILE A 152 -23.31 1.42 -19.89
C ILE A 152 -24.37 0.71 -20.74
N ASP A 153 -24.28 -0.62 -20.85
CA ASP A 153 -25.19 -1.47 -21.65
C ASP A 153 -25.33 -0.99 -23.11
N GLY A 154 -24.22 -0.55 -23.72
CA GLY A 154 -24.21 -0.05 -25.08
C GLY A 154 -24.88 1.31 -25.27
N LYS A 155 -25.26 2.00 -24.19
CA LYS A 155 -25.82 3.35 -24.22
C LYS A 155 -24.78 4.37 -23.75
N HIS A 156 -24.68 5.44 -24.48
CA HIS A 156 -23.87 6.58 -24.08
C HIS A 156 -24.60 7.38 -23.00
N ILE A 157 -23.95 7.58 -21.85
CA ILE A 157 -24.50 8.26 -20.67
C ILE A 157 -23.90 9.67 -20.58
N PHE A 158 -24.74 10.64 -20.32
CA PHE A 158 -24.35 12.04 -20.17
C PHE A 158 -24.46 12.49 -18.72
N ILE A 159 -23.44 13.18 -18.22
CA ILE A 159 -23.50 13.85 -16.92
C ILE A 159 -23.84 15.32 -17.15
N LYS A 160 -24.86 15.81 -16.46
CA LYS A 160 -25.30 17.21 -16.59
C LYS A 160 -25.38 17.88 -15.21
N GLN A 161 -24.74 19.04 -15.06
CA GLN A 161 -25.01 19.91 -13.92
C GLN A 161 -26.38 20.55 -14.08
N VAL A 162 -27.17 20.55 -13.02
CA VAL A 162 -28.52 21.15 -13.01
C VAL A 162 -28.74 21.99 -11.76
N GLU A 163 -29.44 23.07 -11.87
CA GLU A 163 -29.90 23.86 -10.72
C GLU A 163 -31.21 23.29 -10.12
N ARG A 164 -32.03 22.66 -10.94
CA ARG A 164 -33.26 21.95 -10.57
C ARG A 164 -33.38 20.67 -11.38
N PHE A 165 -33.83 19.59 -10.77
CA PHE A 165 -34.01 18.31 -11.47
C PHE A 165 -35.15 18.44 -12.51
N PRO A 166 -34.93 17.91 -13.74
CA PRO A 166 -35.92 17.98 -14.80
C PRO A 166 -37.15 17.13 -14.44
N ARG A 167 -38.35 17.64 -14.74
CA ARG A 167 -39.59 16.88 -14.50
C ARG A 167 -39.69 15.61 -15.34
N ILE A 168 -39.18 15.65 -16.57
CA ILE A 168 -39.05 14.50 -17.46
C ILE A 168 -37.60 14.11 -17.51
N GLN A 169 -37.28 12.91 -17.04
CA GLN A 169 -35.92 12.37 -17.04
C GLN A 169 -35.62 11.69 -18.38
N GLN A 170 -34.42 11.88 -18.85
CA GLN A 170 -33.87 11.10 -19.95
C GLN A 170 -33.15 9.89 -19.36
N ASP A 171 -33.42 8.70 -19.89
CA ASP A 171 -32.87 7.45 -19.37
C ASP A 171 -31.34 7.40 -19.39
N ASN A 172 -30.70 8.09 -20.35
CA ASN A 172 -29.27 8.13 -20.52
C ASN A 172 -28.60 9.39 -19.94
N THR A 173 -29.23 10.03 -18.98
CA THR A 173 -28.69 11.26 -18.37
C THR A 173 -28.66 11.17 -16.87
N ILE A 174 -27.48 11.43 -16.31
CA ILE A 174 -27.24 11.62 -14.88
C ILE A 174 -27.27 13.12 -14.60
N CYS A 175 -28.23 13.57 -13.79
CA CYS A 175 -28.35 14.97 -13.38
C CYS A 175 -27.70 15.19 -12.02
N ILE A 176 -26.67 16.02 -11.94
CA ILE A 176 -25.98 16.36 -10.70
C ILE A 176 -26.27 17.81 -10.31
N LYS A 177 -26.89 18.00 -9.14
CA LYS A 177 -27.03 19.30 -8.49
C LYS A 177 -25.96 19.44 -7.44
N LEU A 178 -25.18 20.51 -7.51
CA LEU A 178 -24.18 20.88 -6.50
C LEU A 178 -24.75 21.98 -5.59
N SER A 179 -24.72 21.78 -4.28
CA SER A 179 -25.30 22.77 -3.35
C SER A 179 -24.57 22.76 -2.01
N SER A 180 -24.57 23.89 -1.32
CA SER A 180 -24.20 23.91 0.09
C SER A 180 -25.36 23.40 0.95
N VAL A 181 -25.01 22.82 2.09
CA VAL A 181 -25.99 22.36 3.11
C VAL A 181 -26.95 23.47 3.49
N GLN A 182 -26.45 24.67 3.72
CA GLN A 182 -27.26 25.82 4.06
C GLN A 182 -28.28 26.16 2.97
N LYS A 183 -27.82 26.13 1.70
CA LYS A 183 -28.72 26.42 0.56
C LYS A 183 -29.83 25.38 0.42
N VAL A 184 -29.54 24.08 0.64
CA VAL A 184 -30.56 23.01 0.62
C VAL A 184 -31.58 23.25 1.73
N SER A 185 -31.13 23.59 2.93
CA SER A 185 -32.05 23.90 4.05
C SER A 185 -32.89 25.14 3.76
N ASP A 186 -32.29 26.22 3.27
CA ASP A 186 -33.00 27.46 2.94
C ASP A 186 -34.02 27.24 1.82
N ASP A 187 -33.69 26.49 0.77
CA ASP A 187 -34.55 26.19 -0.35
C ASP A 187 -35.82 25.40 0.09
N LEU A 188 -35.72 24.58 1.14
CA LEU A 188 -36.81 23.77 1.68
C LEU A 188 -37.75 24.59 2.57
N PHE A 189 -37.20 25.54 3.35
CA PHE A 189 -37.97 26.28 4.35
C PHE A 189 -38.33 27.69 3.96
N VAL A 190 -37.69 28.25 2.91
CA VAL A 190 -37.94 29.60 2.42
C VAL A 190 -38.37 29.53 0.95
N LEU A 191 -39.67 29.73 0.70
CA LEU A 191 -40.23 29.76 -0.66
C LEU A 191 -39.62 30.91 -1.46
N LYS A 192 -38.72 30.55 -2.42
CA LYS A 192 -38.19 31.51 -3.41
C LYS A 192 -38.48 30.98 -4.82
N GLU A 193 -38.60 31.87 -5.76
CA GLU A 193 -38.75 31.51 -7.17
C GLU A 193 -37.47 30.74 -7.63
N ASN A 194 -37.67 29.68 -8.44
CA ASN A 194 -36.61 28.81 -8.98
C ASN A 194 -35.79 28.00 -7.98
N THR A 195 -36.26 27.79 -6.74
CA THR A 195 -35.65 26.90 -5.77
C THR A 195 -36.30 25.52 -5.78
N MET A 196 -35.57 24.49 -5.28
CA MET A 196 -36.12 23.16 -5.11
C MET A 196 -36.87 23.06 -3.78
N GLY A 197 -38.19 22.85 -3.87
CA GLY A 197 -39.00 22.58 -2.69
C GLY A 197 -39.18 21.10 -2.40
N LEU A 198 -39.90 20.78 -1.32
CA LEU A 198 -40.15 19.39 -0.91
C LEU A 198 -40.85 18.57 -2.02
N SER A 199 -41.73 19.17 -2.79
CA SER A 199 -42.41 18.51 -3.92
C SER A 199 -41.48 17.98 -5.01
N ASP A 200 -40.29 18.57 -5.20
CA ASP A 200 -39.33 18.07 -6.17
C ASP A 200 -38.72 16.72 -5.69
N TYR A 201 -38.54 16.56 -4.36
CA TYR A 201 -38.08 15.33 -3.74
C TYR A 201 -39.19 14.27 -3.54
N GLU A 202 -40.45 14.67 -3.59
CA GLU A 202 -41.61 13.76 -3.60
C GLU A 202 -41.84 13.15 -4.97
N ASN A 203 -41.66 13.96 -6.02
CA ASN A 203 -41.97 13.54 -7.38
C ASN A 203 -40.95 12.63 -8.02
N GLN A 204 -39.66 12.78 -7.64
CA GLN A 204 -38.56 12.03 -8.24
C GLN A 204 -37.61 11.51 -7.20
N PRO A 205 -37.07 10.29 -7.37
CA PRO A 205 -36.06 9.75 -6.44
C PRO A 205 -34.73 10.50 -6.59
N VAL A 206 -34.15 10.85 -5.48
CA VAL A 206 -32.88 11.58 -5.38
C VAL A 206 -31.91 10.82 -4.48
N ALA A 207 -30.70 10.62 -4.95
CA ALA A 207 -29.58 10.16 -4.12
C ALA A 207 -28.75 11.37 -3.69
N ILE A 208 -28.62 11.57 -2.39
CA ILE A 208 -27.86 12.65 -1.78
C ILE A 208 -26.47 12.09 -1.40
N LEU A 209 -25.42 12.74 -1.87
CA LEU A 209 -24.04 12.48 -1.54
C LEU A 209 -23.53 13.65 -0.68
N ALA A 210 -23.26 13.39 0.59
CA ALA A 210 -22.84 14.43 1.53
C ALA A 210 -21.36 14.19 1.92
N ASP A 211 -20.47 15.07 1.44
CA ASP A 211 -19.05 15.02 1.79
C ASP A 211 -18.77 15.83 3.05
N GLU A 212 -17.70 15.42 3.78
CA GLU A 212 -17.29 15.99 5.08
C GLU A 212 -18.44 16.07 6.10
N ALA A 213 -19.24 15.00 6.17
CA ALA A 213 -20.47 14.92 6.97
C ALA A 213 -20.26 15.16 8.48
N HIS A 214 -19.03 15.10 8.97
CA HIS A 214 -18.72 15.39 10.38
C HIS A 214 -19.07 16.84 10.79
N HIS A 215 -19.09 17.77 9.86
CA HIS A 215 -19.54 19.15 10.10
C HIS A 215 -21.05 19.23 10.41
N TYR A 216 -21.80 18.18 10.07
CA TYR A 216 -23.25 18.12 10.31
C TYR A 216 -23.60 17.42 11.61
N SER A 217 -22.59 16.90 12.34
CA SER A 217 -22.78 16.15 13.58
C SER A 217 -22.04 16.72 14.79
N ALA A 218 -21.52 17.95 14.66
CA ALA A 218 -20.77 18.61 15.72
C ALA A 218 -21.70 19.08 16.84
N PHE A 219 -22.06 18.19 17.77
CA PHE A 219 -22.67 18.59 19.05
C PHE A 219 -21.63 19.35 19.86
N THR A 220 -21.60 20.66 19.67
CA THR A 220 -20.76 21.55 20.46
C THR A 220 -21.27 21.60 21.92
N LYS A 221 -20.34 21.66 22.86
CA LYS A 221 -20.66 21.77 24.26
C LYS A 221 -21.47 23.04 24.51
N LYS A 222 -22.66 22.93 25.10
CA LYS A 222 -23.44 24.07 25.59
C LYS A 222 -22.54 24.95 26.44
N LYS A 223 -22.12 26.08 25.92
CA LYS A 223 -21.57 27.15 26.74
C LYS A 223 -22.74 28.01 27.20
N ASN A 224 -23.05 27.96 28.49
CA ASN A 224 -24.02 28.84 29.17
C ASN A 224 -25.47 28.80 28.65
N GLY A 225 -25.97 27.64 28.24
CA GLY A 225 -27.38 27.46 27.92
C GLY A 225 -27.92 28.13 26.67
N LYS A 226 -27.06 28.80 25.87
CA LYS A 226 -27.45 29.34 24.54
C LYS A 226 -26.88 28.46 23.42
N GLU A 227 -27.73 28.16 22.47
CA GLU A 227 -27.29 27.42 21.24
C GLU A 227 -26.36 28.31 20.43
N THR A 228 -25.29 27.69 19.88
CA THR A 228 -24.42 28.36 18.93
C THR A 228 -25.09 28.49 17.57
N LYS A 229 -24.52 29.33 16.69
CA LYS A 229 -25.03 29.48 15.31
C LYS A 229 -24.93 28.14 14.55
N GLU A 230 -23.82 27.41 14.76
CA GLU A 230 -23.56 26.10 14.17
C GLU A 230 -24.55 25.03 14.64
N GLU A 231 -24.91 25.01 15.95
CA GLU A 231 -25.94 24.08 16.46
C GLU A 231 -27.33 24.34 15.83
N LYS A 232 -27.67 25.61 15.55
CA LYS A 232 -28.93 25.95 14.86
C LYS A 232 -28.91 25.50 13.42
N GLU A 233 -27.78 25.70 12.71
CA GLU A 233 -27.60 25.29 11.33
C GLU A 233 -27.65 23.76 11.22
N GLU A 234 -27.03 23.03 12.13
CA GLU A 234 -27.07 21.57 12.20
C GLU A 234 -28.49 21.04 12.40
N LYS A 235 -29.26 21.59 13.37
CA LYS A 235 -30.67 21.19 13.58
C LYS A 235 -31.52 21.47 12.35
N THR A 236 -31.26 22.55 11.64
CA THR A 236 -31.97 22.90 10.41
C THR A 236 -31.66 21.87 9.30
N TRP A 237 -30.38 21.46 9.14
CA TRP A 237 -29.96 20.42 8.21
C TRP A 237 -30.60 19.08 8.54
N GLU A 238 -30.51 18.60 9.79
CA GLU A 238 -31.11 17.33 10.20
C GLU A 238 -32.63 17.30 9.94
N SER A 239 -33.30 18.42 10.16
CA SER A 239 -34.72 18.57 9.86
C SER A 239 -34.98 18.52 8.35
N ALA A 240 -34.16 19.20 7.55
CA ALA A 240 -34.26 19.19 6.10
C ALA A 240 -34.06 17.78 5.52
N ILE A 241 -32.98 17.11 5.91
CA ILE A 241 -32.69 15.75 5.48
C ILE A 241 -33.78 14.76 5.87
N THR A 242 -34.29 14.86 7.10
CA THR A 242 -35.38 13.98 7.55
C THR A 242 -36.62 14.15 6.70
N LYS A 243 -36.96 15.39 6.32
CA LYS A 243 -38.10 15.67 5.43
C LYS A 243 -37.86 15.11 4.02
N ILE A 244 -36.66 15.32 3.46
CA ILE A 244 -36.31 14.80 2.13
C ILE A 244 -36.39 13.29 2.11
N LEU A 245 -35.80 12.60 3.08
CA LEU A 245 -35.79 11.13 3.12
C LEU A 245 -37.21 10.58 3.24
N ARG A 246 -38.05 11.20 4.10
CA ARG A 246 -39.45 10.78 4.29
C ARG A 246 -40.39 11.12 3.13
N ALA A 247 -39.98 12.03 2.27
CA ALA A 247 -40.82 12.50 1.15
C ALA A 247 -41.26 11.38 0.19
N ARG A 248 -40.54 10.22 0.22
CA ARG A 248 -40.82 9.07 -0.64
C ARG A 248 -40.91 7.73 0.13
N ASP A 249 -41.22 7.78 1.41
CA ASP A 249 -41.32 6.55 2.24
C ASP A 249 -42.40 5.59 1.75
N ASP A 250 -43.47 6.12 1.14
CA ASP A 250 -44.59 5.39 0.54
C ASP A 250 -44.35 4.90 -0.90
N LYS A 251 -43.24 5.27 -1.50
CA LYS A 251 -42.86 4.89 -2.87
C LYS A 251 -41.90 3.69 -2.90
N GLU A 252 -41.95 2.95 -3.99
CA GLU A 252 -41.06 1.82 -4.23
C GLU A 252 -39.58 2.29 -4.22
N LYS A 253 -39.27 3.36 -4.95
CA LYS A 253 -37.93 3.96 -5.00
C LYS A 253 -37.87 5.17 -4.06
N LYS A 254 -37.12 5.04 -3.00
CA LYS A 254 -36.99 6.02 -1.92
C LYS A 254 -35.88 7.03 -2.19
N ASN A 255 -35.85 8.13 -1.44
CA ASN A 255 -34.69 9.01 -1.43
C ASN A 255 -33.59 8.40 -0.58
N LEU A 256 -32.30 8.59 -0.96
CA LEU A 256 -31.13 8.07 -0.28
C LEU A 256 -30.22 9.18 0.23
N LEU A 257 -29.53 8.91 1.35
CA LEU A 257 -28.43 9.73 1.84
C LEU A 257 -27.19 8.85 2.06
N LEU A 258 -26.13 9.15 1.34
CA LEU A 258 -24.81 8.58 1.48
C LEU A 258 -23.89 9.66 2.05
N GLU A 259 -23.49 9.50 3.30
CA GLU A 259 -22.56 10.41 3.98
C GLU A 259 -21.14 9.87 3.90
N PHE A 260 -20.18 10.76 3.67
CA PHE A 260 -18.76 10.46 3.60
C PHE A 260 -17.99 11.36 4.57
N THR A 261 -17.11 10.77 5.36
CA THR A 261 -16.28 11.56 6.27
C THR A 261 -15.05 10.78 6.73
N ALA A 262 -13.96 11.49 7.00
CA ALA A 262 -12.77 10.91 7.61
C ALA A 262 -12.81 10.97 9.15
N THR A 263 -13.50 11.93 9.71
CA THR A 263 -13.41 12.30 11.12
C THR A 263 -14.76 12.19 11.80
N VAL A 264 -15.05 11.04 12.40
CA VAL A 264 -16.21 10.85 13.28
C VAL A 264 -15.71 10.47 14.68
N ASP A 265 -16.08 11.27 15.67
CA ASP A 265 -15.74 10.99 17.06
C ASP A 265 -16.78 10.01 17.68
N PHE A 266 -16.61 8.73 17.36
CA PHE A 266 -17.47 7.68 17.91
C PHE A 266 -17.31 7.48 19.41
N ASP A 267 -16.33 8.09 20.07
CA ASP A 267 -16.21 8.05 21.53
C ASP A 267 -17.30 8.84 22.23
N LYS A 268 -17.89 9.81 21.52
CA LYS A 268 -19.07 10.53 22.02
C LYS A 268 -20.32 9.69 21.83
N GLU A 269 -20.99 9.39 22.95
CA GLU A 269 -22.20 8.57 23.01
C GLU A 269 -23.30 9.04 22.05
N VAL A 270 -23.51 10.35 21.95
CA VAL A 270 -24.53 10.95 21.08
C VAL A 270 -24.23 10.67 19.61
N ILE A 271 -22.96 10.81 19.18
CA ILE A 271 -22.52 10.56 17.81
C ILE A 271 -22.58 9.07 17.50
N TYR A 272 -22.11 8.23 18.42
CA TYR A 272 -22.19 6.79 18.26
C TYR A 272 -23.64 6.31 18.08
N ASN A 273 -24.56 6.75 18.93
CA ASN A 273 -25.98 6.39 18.84
C ASN A 273 -26.66 6.90 17.56
N LYS A 274 -26.19 8.03 16.99
CA LYS A 274 -26.67 8.56 15.71
C LYS A 274 -26.26 7.67 14.52
N TYR A 275 -25.05 7.12 14.55
CA TYR A 275 -24.45 6.49 13.37
C TYR A 275 -24.21 4.99 13.45
N ARG A 276 -24.28 4.35 14.62
CA ARG A 276 -23.92 2.94 14.82
C ARG A 276 -24.62 1.98 13.83
N ASP A 277 -25.85 2.29 13.45
CA ASP A 277 -26.71 1.53 12.54
C ASP A 277 -26.66 2.02 11.08
N LYS A 278 -25.79 2.98 10.77
CA LYS A 278 -25.66 3.61 9.47
C LYS A 278 -24.29 3.42 8.83
N VAL A 279 -23.28 3.11 9.64
CA VAL A 279 -21.92 2.89 9.12
C VAL A 279 -21.91 1.61 8.30
N VAL A 280 -21.68 1.75 6.98
CA VAL A 280 -21.61 0.64 6.02
C VAL A 280 -20.18 0.23 5.75
N TYR A 281 -19.24 1.14 5.91
CA TYR A 281 -17.82 0.87 5.68
C TYR A 281 -16.93 1.73 6.56
N ARG A 282 -15.87 1.12 7.12
CA ARG A 282 -14.85 1.81 7.90
C ARG A 282 -13.48 1.55 7.34
N TYR A 283 -12.78 2.61 7.02
CA TYR A 283 -11.38 2.58 6.58
C TYR A 283 -10.64 3.76 7.22
N PRO A 284 -10.32 3.66 8.53
CA PRO A 284 -9.72 4.73 9.29
C PRO A 284 -8.29 5.04 8.84
N LEU A 285 -7.77 6.18 9.27
CA LEU A 285 -6.47 6.68 8.81
C LEU A 285 -5.31 5.76 9.22
N ASN A 286 -5.37 5.13 10.38
CA ASN A 286 -4.38 4.14 10.81
C ASN A 286 -4.31 2.94 9.85
N GLN A 287 -5.46 2.42 9.40
CA GLN A 287 -5.50 1.34 8.41
C GLN A 287 -4.96 1.80 7.05
N PHE A 288 -5.37 2.98 6.59
CA PHE A 288 -4.87 3.58 5.36
C PHE A 288 -3.33 3.77 5.39
N MET A 289 -2.80 4.15 6.54
CA MET A 289 -1.36 4.27 6.77
C MET A 289 -0.68 2.90 6.85
N PHE A 290 -1.31 1.94 7.52
CA PHE A 290 -0.81 0.57 7.62
C PHE A 290 -0.68 -0.08 6.24
N ASP A 291 -1.69 0.08 5.39
CA ASP A 291 -1.70 -0.44 4.03
C ASP A 291 -0.72 0.30 3.07
N GLY A 292 0.04 1.26 3.57
CA GLY A 292 1.08 1.94 2.80
C GLY A 292 0.61 3.04 1.86
N TYR A 293 -0.67 3.45 1.90
CA TYR A 293 -1.22 4.48 1.00
C TYR A 293 -0.94 5.93 1.44
N SER A 294 -0.22 6.12 2.53
CA SER A 294 0.22 7.42 3.01
C SER A 294 1.72 7.44 3.24
N LYS A 295 2.34 8.62 3.35
CA LYS A 295 3.70 8.73 3.89
C LYS A 295 3.74 8.28 5.35
N GLN A 296 4.88 7.79 5.80
CA GLN A 296 5.15 7.71 7.24
C GLN A 296 5.18 9.11 7.83
N VAL A 297 4.75 9.25 9.07
CA VAL A 297 4.80 10.53 9.79
C VAL A 297 5.81 10.44 10.91
N LYS A 298 6.81 11.31 10.88
CA LYS A 298 7.79 11.46 11.96
C LYS A 298 7.78 12.88 12.50
N ARG A 299 7.98 13.02 13.81
CA ARG A 299 8.14 14.33 14.46
C ARG A 299 9.61 14.61 14.68
N ILE A 300 10.01 15.86 14.40
CA ILE A 300 11.28 16.41 14.82
C ILE A 300 11.00 17.45 15.91
N GLU A 301 11.30 17.07 17.14
CA GLU A 301 11.09 17.91 18.32
C GLU A 301 12.39 18.66 18.60
N THR A 302 12.35 19.98 18.58
CA THR A 302 13.55 20.80 18.71
C THR A 302 13.31 22.04 19.57
N SER A 303 14.34 22.46 20.29
CA SER A 303 14.43 23.75 20.98
C SER A 303 15.19 24.82 20.17
N ALA A 304 15.50 24.53 18.90
CA ALA A 304 16.21 25.44 18.01
C ALA A 304 15.41 26.72 17.71
N SER A 305 16.12 27.80 17.39
CA SER A 305 15.50 29.05 16.91
C SER A 305 14.73 28.82 15.61
N ASP A 306 13.79 29.70 15.29
CA ASP A 306 13.02 29.59 14.05
C ASP A 306 13.93 29.68 12.80
N GLN A 307 15.00 30.46 12.84
CA GLN A 307 15.99 30.53 11.77
C GLN A 307 16.74 29.19 11.60
N ASP A 308 17.14 28.55 12.72
CA ASP A 308 17.78 27.24 12.67
C ASP A 308 16.82 26.15 12.15
N LYS A 309 15.53 26.20 12.53
CA LYS A 309 14.50 25.31 11.96
C LYS A 309 14.34 25.50 10.44
N MET A 310 14.33 26.77 10.00
CA MET A 310 14.23 27.10 8.57
C MET A 310 15.41 26.53 7.78
N LEU A 311 16.63 26.68 8.27
CA LEU A 311 17.81 26.17 7.59
C LEU A 311 17.87 24.65 7.63
N ASN A 312 17.56 24.02 8.76
CA ASN A 312 17.49 22.57 8.91
C ASN A 312 16.53 21.94 7.90
N VAL A 313 15.32 22.49 7.74
CA VAL A 313 14.33 21.93 6.82
C VAL A 313 14.70 22.15 5.35
N VAL A 314 15.35 23.27 5.02
CA VAL A 314 15.89 23.52 3.68
C VAL A 314 16.94 22.48 3.32
N LEU A 315 17.89 22.24 4.23
CA LEU A 315 18.93 21.23 4.05
C LEU A 315 18.32 19.82 3.91
N LEU A 316 17.37 19.48 4.76
CA LEU A 316 16.68 18.19 4.70
C LEU A 316 15.90 18.03 3.38
N SER A 317 15.16 19.04 2.93
CA SER A 317 14.40 19.02 1.68
C SER A 317 15.30 18.91 0.46
N GLN A 318 16.44 19.63 0.45
CA GLN A 318 17.40 19.56 -0.65
C GLN A 318 18.13 18.22 -0.68
N PHE A 319 18.54 17.70 0.48
CA PHE A 319 19.12 16.36 0.59
C PHE A 319 18.14 15.29 0.10
N ARG A 320 16.85 15.39 0.44
CA ARG A 320 15.80 14.48 -0.06
C ARG A 320 15.72 14.50 -1.59
N LYS A 321 15.80 15.68 -2.21
CA LYS A 321 15.84 15.84 -3.66
C LYS A 321 17.06 15.14 -4.26
N TYR A 322 18.26 15.38 -3.73
CA TYR A 322 19.48 14.72 -4.22
C TYR A 322 19.44 13.21 -4.06
N ARG A 323 18.98 12.72 -2.91
CA ARG A 323 18.86 11.28 -2.67
C ARG A 323 17.88 10.62 -3.61
N ALA A 324 16.73 11.25 -3.87
CA ALA A 324 15.75 10.71 -4.79
C ALA A 324 16.37 10.44 -6.16
N TYR A 325 17.08 11.40 -6.72
CA TYR A 325 17.73 11.23 -8.02
C TYR A 325 18.92 10.26 -7.97
N ALA A 326 19.69 10.25 -6.88
CA ALA A 326 20.80 9.31 -6.70
C ALA A 326 20.32 7.85 -6.56
N GLU A 327 19.12 7.64 -6.05
CA GLU A 327 18.49 6.31 -5.94
C GLU A 327 17.73 5.89 -7.19
N GLY A 328 17.73 6.71 -8.26
CA GLY A 328 17.11 6.37 -9.53
C GLY A 328 15.65 6.82 -9.70
N VAL A 329 15.18 7.75 -8.88
CA VAL A 329 13.86 8.36 -9.10
C VAL A 329 13.88 9.14 -10.41
N THR A 330 12.96 8.83 -11.30
CA THR A 330 12.79 9.48 -12.59
C THR A 330 11.67 10.54 -12.55
N GLY A 331 11.71 11.49 -13.48
CA GLY A 331 10.76 12.58 -13.52
C GLY A 331 11.05 13.69 -12.49
N THR A 332 10.04 14.49 -12.16
CA THR A 332 10.19 15.63 -11.25
C THR A 332 9.90 15.21 -9.81
N PHE A 333 10.94 15.15 -8.99
CA PHE A 333 10.78 14.95 -7.54
C PHE A 333 11.00 16.30 -6.83
N LYS A 334 9.90 16.92 -6.41
CA LYS A 334 9.89 18.28 -5.84
C LYS A 334 9.27 18.27 -4.43
N PRO A 335 10.07 18.05 -3.36
CA PRO A 335 9.58 18.12 -1.99
C PRO A 335 9.27 19.57 -1.60
N VAL A 336 8.06 19.78 -1.08
CA VAL A 336 7.57 21.09 -0.64
C VAL A 336 7.66 21.19 0.88
N ILE A 337 8.02 22.37 1.36
CA ILE A 337 8.07 22.74 2.77
C ILE A 337 6.89 23.67 3.08
N MET A 338 6.21 23.45 4.19
CA MET A 338 5.21 24.36 4.73
C MET A 338 5.68 24.96 6.06
N PHE A 339 5.71 26.28 6.11
CA PHE A 339 5.88 27.04 7.35
C PHE A 339 4.51 27.47 7.87
N LYS A 340 4.15 26.96 9.06
CA LYS A 340 2.88 27.25 9.71
C LYS A 340 3.05 28.17 10.90
N SER A 341 2.29 29.27 10.92
CA SER A 341 2.21 30.23 12.02
C SER A 341 0.79 30.36 12.54
N ALA A 342 0.60 30.87 13.77
CA ALA A 342 -0.74 31.14 14.32
C ALA A 342 -1.30 32.49 13.86
N LYS A 343 -0.42 33.45 13.52
CA LYS A 343 -0.80 34.83 13.16
C LYS A 343 -0.21 35.24 11.81
N VAL A 344 -0.97 35.98 11.01
CA VAL A 344 -0.51 36.48 9.69
C VAL A 344 0.74 37.34 9.80
N ALA A 345 0.81 38.23 10.79
CA ALA A 345 2.00 39.09 10.99
C ALA A 345 3.28 38.27 11.23
N VAL A 346 3.18 37.19 12.04
CA VAL A 346 4.30 36.27 12.30
C VAL A 346 4.71 35.53 11.01
N SER A 347 3.73 35.09 10.23
CA SER A 347 3.99 34.41 8.95
C SER A 347 4.68 35.32 7.93
N LEU A 348 4.29 36.58 7.84
CA LEU A 348 4.89 37.55 6.95
C LEU A 348 6.34 37.89 7.34
N GLU A 349 6.59 38.08 8.64
CA GLU A 349 7.95 38.31 9.15
C GLU A 349 8.84 37.09 8.94
N ALA A 350 8.31 35.87 9.22
CA ALA A 350 9.01 34.62 8.96
C ALA A 350 9.40 34.43 7.48
N ASN A 351 8.50 34.81 6.56
CA ASN A 351 8.80 34.81 5.12
C ASN A 351 9.94 35.74 4.76
N LYS A 352 9.96 36.97 5.32
CA LYS A 352 11.03 37.92 5.10
C LYS A 352 12.36 37.37 5.63
N VAL A 353 12.39 36.92 6.87
CA VAL A 353 13.58 36.31 7.50
C VAL A 353 14.09 35.10 6.69
N PHE A 354 13.20 34.26 6.20
CA PHE A 354 13.55 33.13 5.35
C PHE A 354 14.25 33.57 4.07
N ASN A 355 13.68 34.54 3.36
CA ASN A 355 14.28 35.04 2.12
C ASN A 355 15.68 35.67 2.36
N GLU A 356 15.83 36.42 3.43
CA GLU A 356 17.13 37.01 3.81
C GLU A 356 18.15 35.92 4.16
N LEU A 357 17.73 34.87 4.91
CA LEU A 357 18.56 33.73 5.29
C LEU A 357 19.10 33.00 4.06
N ILE A 358 18.23 32.71 3.09
CA ILE A 358 18.62 31.99 1.87
C ILE A 358 19.51 32.82 0.98
N GLN A 359 19.19 34.10 0.79
CA GLN A 359 20.01 35.01 -0.06
C GLN A 359 21.42 35.19 0.49
N ASN A 360 21.59 35.28 1.81
CA ASN A 360 22.87 35.50 2.45
C ASN A 360 23.67 34.21 2.70
N LEU A 361 23.07 33.03 2.51
CA LEU A 361 23.72 31.74 2.76
C LEU A 361 25.02 31.60 1.96
N ASN A 362 26.11 31.21 2.61
CA ASN A 362 27.39 30.92 1.97
C ASN A 362 27.98 29.61 2.54
N VAL A 363 29.06 29.11 1.94
CA VAL A 363 29.67 27.82 2.30
C VAL A 363 30.17 27.80 3.74
N ALA A 364 30.81 28.88 4.17
CA ALA A 364 31.40 28.98 5.51
C ALA A 364 30.30 28.94 6.59
N ASP A 365 29.24 29.74 6.40
CA ASP A 365 28.10 29.76 7.31
C ASP A 365 27.35 28.40 7.33
N LEU A 366 27.20 27.74 6.18
CA LEU A 366 26.62 26.44 6.08
C LEU A 366 27.42 25.40 6.87
N LEU A 367 28.74 25.34 6.71
CA LEU A 367 29.60 24.41 7.43
C LEU A 367 29.58 24.69 8.95
N ALA A 368 29.65 25.93 9.34
CA ALA A 368 29.58 26.33 10.76
C ALA A 368 28.23 25.95 11.37
N PHE A 369 27.15 26.14 10.61
CA PHE A 369 25.81 25.72 11.02
C PHE A 369 25.70 24.21 11.21
N ILE A 370 26.12 23.43 10.22
CA ILE A 370 26.05 21.96 10.29
C ILE A 370 26.84 21.42 11.49
N LYS A 371 28.08 21.87 11.68
CA LYS A 371 28.91 21.45 12.82
C LYS A 371 28.27 21.77 14.17
N ARG A 372 27.62 22.96 14.28
CA ARG A 372 26.86 23.33 15.48
C ARG A 372 25.65 22.42 15.70
N GLN A 373 24.91 22.11 14.67
CA GLN A 373 23.68 21.29 14.76
C GLN A 373 24.01 19.82 15.08
N GLN A 374 25.07 19.25 14.55
CA GLN A 374 25.48 17.89 14.87
C GLN A 374 25.73 17.66 16.37
N VAL A 375 26.23 18.69 17.08
CA VAL A 375 26.43 18.62 18.53
C VAL A 375 25.10 18.62 19.29
N LEU A 376 24.06 19.20 18.71
CA LEU A 376 22.72 19.36 19.30
C LEU A 376 21.76 18.21 18.97
N ASP A 377 22.01 17.47 17.89
CA ASP A 377 21.20 16.33 17.46
C ASP A 377 21.63 15.06 18.19
N ASN A 378 20.84 14.68 19.20
CA ASN A 378 21.12 13.50 20.03
C ASN A 378 20.49 12.20 19.50
N ALA A 379 19.92 12.20 18.32
CA ALA A 379 19.20 11.06 17.77
C ALA A 379 20.06 10.30 16.74
N ASP A 380 20.55 9.13 17.12
CA ASP A 380 21.20 8.19 16.19
C ASP A 380 20.31 7.93 14.96
N SER A 381 20.86 8.18 13.77
CA SER A 381 20.18 7.95 12.48
C SER A 381 18.96 8.84 12.19
N SER A 382 18.92 10.06 12.73
CA SER A 382 17.89 11.03 12.36
C SER A 382 17.99 11.41 10.87
N ALA A 383 16.90 11.84 10.28
CA ALA A 383 16.91 12.34 8.91
C ALA A 383 17.82 13.58 8.76
N LEU A 384 17.93 14.39 9.82
CA LEU A 384 18.85 15.55 9.86
C LEU A 384 20.30 15.11 9.90
N GLU A 385 20.65 14.10 10.71
CA GLU A 385 22.01 13.57 10.76
C GLU A 385 22.44 13.01 9.39
N LEU A 386 21.55 12.28 8.71
CA LEU A 386 21.83 11.80 7.36
C LEU A 386 22.10 12.95 6.38
N ALA A 387 21.32 14.04 6.49
CA ALA A 387 21.52 15.24 5.67
C ALA A 387 22.86 15.94 6.01
N TYR A 388 23.19 16.14 7.28
CA TYR A 388 24.44 16.77 7.68
C TYR A 388 25.66 15.96 7.22
N ASN A 389 25.63 14.63 7.39
CA ASN A 389 26.68 13.74 6.93
C ASN A 389 26.86 13.78 5.40
N PHE A 390 25.79 13.94 4.65
CA PHE A 390 25.85 14.13 3.21
C PHE A 390 26.60 15.42 2.85
N TYR A 391 26.22 16.54 3.45
CA TYR A 391 26.86 17.84 3.15
C TYR A 391 28.34 17.87 3.55
N LEU A 392 28.73 17.27 4.68
CA LEU A 392 30.12 17.19 5.11
C LEU A 392 30.97 16.30 4.20
N LYS A 393 30.39 15.24 3.61
CA LYS A 393 31.08 14.38 2.64
C LYS A 393 31.17 15.01 1.25
N SER A 394 30.37 16.02 0.95
CA SER A 394 30.31 16.73 -0.32
C SER A 394 31.06 18.07 -0.27
N GLU A 395 32.11 18.18 0.54
CA GLU A 395 32.79 19.46 0.83
C GLU A 395 33.28 20.14 -0.45
N ASP A 396 33.80 19.40 -1.41
CA ASP A 396 34.25 19.90 -2.71
C ASP A 396 33.12 20.48 -3.58
N ASP A 397 31.91 20.01 -3.40
CA ASP A 397 30.71 20.42 -4.16
C ASP A 397 29.84 21.47 -3.44
N LEU A 398 30.18 21.85 -2.20
CA LEU A 398 29.33 22.73 -1.40
C LEU A 398 28.99 24.05 -2.05
N ALA A 399 29.94 24.64 -2.79
CA ALA A 399 29.69 25.90 -3.51
C ALA A 399 28.61 25.72 -4.60
N LYS A 400 28.55 24.57 -5.25
CA LYS A 400 27.51 24.23 -6.21
C LYS A 400 26.18 24.02 -5.49
N ILE A 401 26.20 23.24 -4.40
CA ILE A 401 25.03 22.95 -3.58
C ILE A 401 24.40 24.24 -3.03
N VAL A 402 25.18 25.17 -2.49
CA VAL A 402 24.69 26.46 -2.01
C VAL A 402 24.02 27.27 -3.14
N ARG A 403 24.58 27.25 -4.34
CA ARG A 403 23.95 27.93 -5.50
C ARG A 403 22.61 27.28 -5.87
N GLU A 404 22.53 25.95 -5.85
CA GLU A 404 21.30 25.21 -6.14
C GLU A 404 20.25 25.45 -5.06
N ILE A 405 20.63 25.51 -3.76
CA ILE A 405 19.73 25.90 -2.67
C ILE A 405 19.15 27.30 -2.91
N LYS A 406 20.01 28.30 -3.24
CA LYS A 406 19.56 29.66 -3.55
C LYS A 406 18.62 29.72 -4.75
N GLN A 407 18.84 28.86 -5.73
CA GLN A 407 17.98 28.77 -6.92
C GLN A 407 16.65 28.10 -6.60
N ASP A 408 16.66 26.95 -5.90
CA ASP A 408 15.45 26.18 -5.57
C ASP A 408 14.53 26.93 -4.59
N PHE A 409 15.12 27.69 -3.65
CA PHE A 409 14.41 28.46 -2.62
C PHE A 409 14.46 29.99 -2.87
N ASP A 410 14.59 30.41 -4.14
CA ASP A 410 14.46 31.80 -4.55
C ASP A 410 13.10 32.38 -4.12
N PRO A 411 13.00 33.68 -3.76
CA PRO A 411 11.71 34.27 -3.37
C PRO A 411 10.56 34.05 -4.34
N ARG A 412 10.84 33.86 -5.64
CA ARG A 412 9.83 33.52 -6.66
C ARG A 412 9.25 32.11 -6.49
N ASN A 413 9.97 31.24 -5.81
CA ASN A 413 9.56 29.87 -5.50
C ASN A 413 8.94 29.74 -4.10
N VAL A 414 8.67 30.87 -3.43
CA VAL A 414 8.05 30.96 -2.11
C VAL A 414 6.63 31.52 -2.25
N LEU A 415 5.65 30.77 -1.84
CA LEU A 415 4.23 31.15 -1.88
C LEU A 415 3.77 31.63 -0.49
N ASN A 416 3.25 32.85 -0.42
CA ASN A 416 2.56 33.32 0.78
C ASN A 416 1.06 33.08 0.63
N ALA A 417 0.55 32.09 1.38
CA ALA A 417 -0.86 31.67 1.33
C ALA A 417 -1.73 32.36 2.41
N ASN A 418 -1.31 33.51 2.93
CA ASN A 418 -2.06 34.27 3.93
C ASN A 418 -3.05 35.25 3.26
N ASP A 419 -4.28 35.29 3.76
CA ASP A 419 -5.21 36.38 3.42
C ASP A 419 -4.73 37.70 4.03
N ASN A 420 -4.89 38.76 3.31
CA ASN A 420 -4.74 40.10 3.87
C ASN A 420 -5.89 40.38 4.85
N ASP A 421 -5.58 41.11 5.95
CA ASP A 421 -6.57 41.52 6.98
C ASP A 421 -7.78 42.33 6.42
N ARG A 422 -7.77 42.66 5.15
CA ARG A 422 -8.84 43.38 4.45
C ARG A 422 -9.80 42.49 3.64
N GLY A 423 -9.73 41.18 3.81
CA GLY A 423 -10.64 40.26 3.13
C GLY A 423 -10.33 40.06 1.64
N ASN A 424 -9.17 40.51 1.14
CA ASN A 424 -8.73 40.17 -0.19
C ASN A 424 -8.36 38.69 -0.22
N MET A 425 -9.15 37.91 -0.94
CA MET A 425 -8.84 36.54 -1.28
C MET A 425 -7.50 36.49 -2.00
N LEU A 426 -6.76 35.38 -1.82
CA LEU A 426 -5.64 35.02 -2.69
C LEU A 426 -6.03 35.30 -4.15
N GLU A 427 -5.15 35.91 -4.91
CA GLU A 427 -5.37 36.04 -6.35
C GLU A 427 -5.67 34.67 -6.95
N LYS A 428 -6.56 34.62 -7.94
CA LYS A 428 -7.01 33.36 -8.54
C LYS A 428 -5.83 32.45 -8.94
N GLY A 429 -4.77 33.01 -9.50
CA GLY A 429 -3.56 32.30 -9.88
C GLY A 429 -2.78 31.71 -8.70
N GLN A 430 -2.75 32.39 -7.54
CA GLN A 430 -2.10 31.87 -6.33
C GLN A 430 -2.89 30.73 -5.70
N TYR A 431 -4.21 30.79 -5.76
CA TYR A 431 -5.07 29.69 -5.29
C TYR A 431 -4.93 28.45 -6.17
N GLU A 432 -4.89 28.59 -7.48
CA GLU A 432 -4.63 27.51 -8.42
C GLU A 432 -3.23 26.94 -8.20
N ALA A 433 -2.21 27.77 -8.03
CA ALA A 433 -0.85 27.33 -7.74
C ALA A 433 -0.73 26.54 -6.43
N LEU A 434 -1.49 26.93 -5.40
CA LEU A 434 -1.52 26.22 -4.12
C LEU A 434 -2.10 24.80 -4.25
N ASN A 435 -3.02 24.57 -5.17
CA ASN A 435 -3.66 23.27 -5.41
C ASN A 435 -2.97 22.43 -6.49
N THR A 436 -1.91 22.90 -7.09
CA THR A 436 -1.14 22.22 -8.16
C THR A 436 0.35 22.13 -7.84
N LEU A 437 0.70 22.11 -6.55
CA LEU A 437 2.11 22.09 -6.13
C LEU A 437 2.89 20.88 -6.65
N GLU A 438 2.22 19.77 -6.94
CA GLU A 438 2.82 18.57 -7.55
C GLU A 438 3.08 18.70 -9.06
N SER A 439 2.46 19.66 -9.73
CA SER A 439 2.68 19.88 -11.17
C SER A 439 4.14 20.23 -11.47
N PRO A 440 4.75 19.66 -12.53
CA PRO A 440 6.09 20.02 -12.97
C PRO A 440 6.25 21.52 -13.32
N ASN A 441 5.18 22.15 -13.79
CA ASN A 441 5.16 23.55 -14.18
C ASN A 441 5.03 24.51 -12.99
N ASN A 442 4.72 24.00 -11.82
CA ASN A 442 4.61 24.78 -10.59
C ASN A 442 5.97 24.88 -9.92
N LEU A 443 6.51 26.08 -9.77
CA LEU A 443 7.86 26.31 -9.26
C LEU A 443 7.96 26.40 -7.73
N TYR A 444 6.83 26.51 -7.02
CA TYR A 444 6.85 26.71 -5.57
C TYR A 444 7.43 25.53 -4.81
N ARG A 445 8.39 25.82 -3.93
CA ARG A 445 9.07 24.89 -3.01
C ARG A 445 8.70 25.14 -1.56
N VAL A 446 8.22 26.34 -1.24
CA VAL A 446 7.89 26.78 0.11
C VAL A 446 6.51 27.42 0.13
N VAL A 447 5.74 27.10 1.16
CA VAL A 447 4.44 27.72 1.43
C VAL A 447 4.43 28.27 2.85
N PHE A 448 4.15 29.57 3.00
CA PHE A 448 3.86 30.20 4.29
C PHE A 448 2.36 30.31 4.49
N ALA A 449 1.84 29.76 5.60
CA ALA A 449 0.40 29.71 5.85
C ALA A 449 0.04 29.87 7.33
N VAL A 450 -1.16 30.41 7.59
CA VAL A 450 -1.77 30.47 8.92
C VAL A 450 -2.88 29.41 9.02
N ALA A 451 -4.12 29.72 9.21
CA ALA A 451 -5.14 28.71 9.57
C ALA A 451 -5.88 28.07 8.38
N LYS A 452 -5.80 28.62 7.15
CA LYS A 452 -6.76 28.31 6.07
C LYS A 452 -6.51 27.07 5.22
N LEU A 453 -5.40 26.36 5.38
CA LEU A 453 -5.09 25.18 4.55
C LEU A 453 -5.64 23.87 5.11
N THR A 454 -6.57 23.94 6.07
CA THR A 454 -7.12 22.76 6.75
C THR A 454 -8.27 22.11 5.98
N GLU A 455 -9.03 22.85 5.16
CA GLU A 455 -10.15 22.30 4.40
C GLU A 455 -9.98 22.50 2.90
N GLY A 456 -10.24 21.48 2.12
CA GLY A 456 -10.20 21.51 0.66
C GLY A 456 -8.81 21.51 0.01
N TRP A 457 -7.72 21.66 0.78
CA TRP A 457 -6.36 21.61 0.27
C TRP A 457 -5.89 20.16 0.09
N ASP A 458 -5.35 19.85 -1.09
CA ASP A 458 -5.04 18.49 -1.52
C ASP A 458 -3.73 18.47 -2.30
N VAL A 459 -2.63 18.25 -1.60
CA VAL A 459 -1.29 18.27 -2.16
C VAL A 459 -0.52 17.04 -1.69
N LEU A 460 0.13 16.36 -2.63
CA LEU A 460 0.80 15.08 -2.38
C LEU A 460 2.28 15.24 -2.04
N ASN A 461 2.94 16.27 -2.59
CA ASN A 461 4.38 16.47 -2.46
C ASN A 461 4.80 17.32 -1.26
N LEU A 462 3.95 17.48 -0.25
CA LEU A 462 4.31 18.09 1.03
C LEU A 462 5.13 17.07 1.85
N TYR A 463 6.35 17.42 2.18
CA TYR A 463 7.27 16.53 2.90
C TYR A 463 7.70 17.05 4.27
N ASP A 464 7.61 18.35 4.48
CA ASP A 464 8.00 18.97 5.74
C ASP A 464 6.98 20.03 6.15
N ILE A 465 6.50 19.95 7.39
CA ILE A 465 5.66 20.95 8.03
C ILE A 465 6.43 21.50 9.22
N VAL A 466 6.69 22.80 9.20
CA VAL A 466 7.50 23.46 10.24
C VAL A 466 6.65 24.47 10.99
N ARG A 467 6.57 24.30 12.27
CA ARG A 467 5.90 25.27 13.13
C ARG A 467 6.83 26.43 13.45
N ILE A 468 6.38 27.64 13.11
CA ILE A 468 7.03 28.91 13.41
C ILE A 468 6.23 29.64 14.46
N GLU A 469 6.63 29.52 15.71
CA GLU A 469 6.08 30.26 16.83
C GLU A 469 6.84 29.99 18.13
N GLN A 470 6.96 31.02 18.98
CA GLN A 470 7.60 30.91 20.28
C GLN A 470 6.64 30.52 21.40
N GLU A 471 5.32 30.65 21.20
CA GLU A 471 4.32 30.33 22.20
C GLU A 471 3.59 29.03 21.85
N ALA A 472 3.57 28.10 22.79
CA ALA A 472 2.83 26.86 22.64
C ALA A 472 1.33 27.10 22.60
N ALA A 473 0.67 26.56 21.60
CA ALA A 473 -0.80 26.53 21.62
C ALA A 473 -1.25 25.56 22.71
N THR A 474 -1.78 26.08 23.80
CA THR A 474 -2.31 25.30 24.92
C THR A 474 -3.78 24.88 24.72
N ASN A 475 -4.33 25.15 23.53
CA ASN A 475 -5.74 24.91 23.24
C ASN A 475 -5.92 23.63 22.44
N LYS A 476 -6.80 22.72 22.90
CA LYS A 476 -7.14 21.45 22.24
C LYS A 476 -7.61 21.63 20.78
N ASN A 477 -8.31 22.71 20.46
CA ASN A 477 -8.76 22.99 19.11
C ASN A 477 -7.59 23.28 18.16
N ALA A 478 -6.56 23.99 18.61
CA ALA A 478 -5.39 24.30 17.80
C ALA A 478 -4.59 23.03 17.48
N THR A 479 -4.38 22.13 18.44
CA THR A 479 -3.70 20.85 18.21
C THR A 479 -4.50 19.90 17.33
N MET A 480 -5.84 19.98 17.34
CA MET A 480 -6.69 19.23 16.43
C MET A 480 -6.52 19.70 14.97
N VAL A 481 -6.49 21.02 14.75
CA VAL A 481 -6.21 21.61 13.42
C VAL A 481 -4.83 21.20 12.91
N GLU A 482 -3.84 21.11 13.80
CA GLU A 482 -2.49 20.62 13.44
C GLU A 482 -2.49 19.15 13.07
N ALA A 483 -3.20 18.32 13.83
CA ALA A 483 -3.35 16.90 13.51
C ALA A 483 -4.05 16.68 12.15
N GLN A 484 -5.05 17.51 11.82
CA GLN A 484 -5.68 17.49 10.50
C GLN A 484 -4.70 17.87 9.38
N LEU A 485 -3.87 18.88 9.60
CA LEU A 485 -2.86 19.30 8.64
C LEU A 485 -1.81 18.21 8.43
N ILE A 486 -1.35 17.56 9.49
CA ILE A 486 -0.43 16.41 9.43
C ILE A 486 -1.05 15.28 8.62
N GLY A 487 -2.32 14.93 8.87
CA GLY A 487 -3.04 13.90 8.11
C GLY A 487 -3.16 14.21 6.62
N ARG A 488 -3.33 15.48 6.24
CA ARG A 488 -3.33 15.91 4.84
C ARG A 488 -1.94 15.86 4.21
N GLY A 489 -0.91 16.30 4.92
CA GLY A 489 0.47 16.22 4.48
C GLY A 489 0.99 14.80 4.34
N ALA A 490 0.42 13.87 5.09
CA ALA A 490 0.78 12.46 5.05
C ALA A 490 0.34 11.74 3.76
N ARG A 491 -0.44 12.36 2.89
CA ARG A 491 -0.83 11.75 1.61
C ARG A 491 0.39 11.34 0.80
N TYR A 492 0.35 10.13 0.25
CA TYR A 492 1.47 9.58 -0.49
C TYR A 492 1.66 10.30 -1.83
N TYR A 493 2.90 10.67 -2.12
CA TYR A 493 3.29 11.20 -3.42
C TYR A 493 3.81 10.06 -4.28
N PRO A 494 3.10 9.68 -5.35
CA PRO A 494 3.53 8.61 -6.23
C PRO A 494 4.68 9.11 -7.12
N PHE A 495 5.88 8.62 -6.87
CA PHE A 495 7.05 8.85 -7.71
C PHE A 495 7.46 7.57 -8.43
N GLU A 496 8.16 7.72 -9.53
CA GLU A 496 8.69 6.62 -10.32
C GLU A 496 10.11 6.29 -9.89
N LEU A 497 10.34 5.02 -9.57
CA LEU A 497 11.65 4.47 -9.22
C LEU A 497 11.87 3.21 -10.05
N ASP A 498 13.01 3.11 -10.72
CA ASP A 498 13.35 1.99 -11.61
C ASP A 498 12.28 1.71 -12.69
N GLY A 499 11.64 2.78 -13.18
CA GLY A 499 10.59 2.71 -14.19
C GLY A 499 9.22 2.27 -13.64
N VAL A 500 9.07 2.09 -12.33
CA VAL A 500 7.80 1.70 -11.69
C VAL A 500 7.25 2.85 -10.86
N LYS A 501 6.06 3.31 -11.21
CA LYS A 501 5.30 4.28 -10.40
C LYS A 501 4.46 3.52 -9.38
N SER A 502 4.72 3.74 -8.10
CA SER A 502 3.93 3.15 -7.02
C SER A 502 3.00 4.18 -6.39
N TYR A 503 1.82 3.72 -5.98
CA TYR A 503 0.85 4.48 -5.20
C TYR A 503 0.81 4.05 -3.72
N GLN A 504 1.74 3.17 -3.34
CA GLN A 504 1.95 2.69 -1.97
C GLN A 504 3.42 2.82 -1.61
N ARG A 505 3.72 2.95 -0.31
CA ARG A 505 5.10 2.91 0.19
C ARG A 505 5.77 1.59 -0.17
N ARG A 506 7.05 1.68 -0.49
CA ARG A 506 7.87 0.55 -0.97
C ARG A 506 8.85 0.06 0.08
N PHE A 507 9.21 0.93 1.03
CA PHE A 507 10.37 0.72 1.89
C PHE A 507 10.00 0.33 3.33
N ASP A 508 8.73 0.05 3.62
CA ASP A 508 8.24 -0.29 4.98
C ASP A 508 8.81 -1.60 5.53
N GLY A 509 9.23 -2.52 4.66
CA GLY A 509 9.76 -3.82 5.06
C GLY A 509 11.09 -3.76 5.81
N ASP A 510 11.86 -2.68 5.61
CA ASP A 510 13.16 -2.47 6.23
C ASP A 510 13.24 -1.10 6.91
N THR A 511 13.11 -1.09 8.23
CA THR A 511 13.19 0.16 9.03
C THR A 511 14.59 0.79 9.03
N SER A 512 15.60 0.07 8.59
CA SER A 512 16.98 0.56 8.41
C SER A 512 17.24 1.13 7.01
N ASN A 513 16.28 0.96 6.09
CA ASN A 513 16.42 1.43 4.72
C ASN A 513 16.51 2.95 4.65
N LYS A 514 17.64 3.44 4.13
CA LYS A 514 17.91 4.87 3.99
C LYS A 514 16.97 5.57 3.00
N GLN A 515 16.26 4.84 2.16
CA GLN A 515 15.27 5.38 1.22
C GLN A 515 13.91 5.66 1.89
N LEU A 516 13.67 5.14 3.10
CA LEU A 516 12.44 5.33 3.83
C LEU A 516 12.06 6.82 4.02
N PHE A 517 13.05 7.71 4.12
CA PHE A 517 12.80 9.13 4.27
C PHE A 517 12.23 9.80 3.00
N LEU A 518 12.36 9.16 1.82
CA LEU A 518 11.68 9.60 0.59
C LEU A 518 10.15 9.42 0.68
N GLU A 519 9.69 8.58 1.59
CA GLU A 519 8.29 8.29 1.85
C GLU A 519 7.83 8.79 3.23
N THR A 520 8.60 9.69 3.85
CA THR A 520 8.35 10.21 5.20
C THR A 520 8.00 11.69 5.17
N LEU A 521 6.88 12.04 5.83
CA LEU A 521 6.55 13.42 6.21
C LEU A 521 7.20 13.72 7.56
N HIS A 522 7.92 14.82 7.66
CA HIS A 522 8.46 15.32 8.92
C HIS A 522 7.64 16.52 9.42
N TYR A 523 7.20 16.41 10.67
CA TYR A 523 6.57 17.51 11.39
C TYR A 523 7.55 18.09 12.41
N HIS A 524 8.05 19.29 12.11
CA HIS A 524 9.02 20.00 12.93
C HIS A 524 8.29 20.85 13.97
N THR A 525 8.52 20.58 15.25
CA THR A 525 7.79 21.22 16.35
C THR A 525 8.68 21.50 17.55
N MET A 526 8.11 22.20 18.52
CA MET A 526 8.79 22.56 19.77
C MET A 526 8.85 21.36 20.72
N ASN A 527 9.96 21.26 21.46
CA ASN A 527 10.09 20.30 22.54
C ASN A 527 9.47 20.84 23.84
N GLU A 528 8.14 20.98 23.87
CA GLU A 528 7.41 21.45 25.03
C GLU A 528 6.43 20.40 25.56
N PRO A 529 6.61 19.89 26.80
CA PRO A 529 5.86 18.72 27.29
C PRO A 529 4.34 18.87 27.30
N GLN A 530 3.81 20.03 27.66
CA GLN A 530 2.35 20.25 27.68
C GLN A 530 1.74 20.26 26.29
N TYR A 531 2.38 20.95 25.35
CA TYR A 531 1.97 20.99 23.97
C TYR A 531 2.04 19.60 23.31
N LEU A 532 3.16 18.90 23.50
CA LEU A 532 3.35 17.55 22.96
C LEU A 532 2.30 16.56 23.48
N LYS A 533 1.94 16.65 24.77
CA LYS A 533 0.87 15.83 25.34
C LYS A 533 -0.49 16.10 24.69
N GLN A 534 -0.81 17.35 24.41
CA GLN A 534 -2.06 17.71 23.73
C GLN A 534 -2.05 17.32 22.25
N LEU A 535 -0.93 17.55 21.55
CA LEU A 535 -0.76 17.12 20.15
C LEU A 535 -0.89 15.61 20.02
N VAL A 536 -0.23 14.84 20.90
CA VAL A 536 -0.35 13.38 20.96
C VAL A 536 -1.81 12.96 21.18
N GLY A 537 -2.54 13.66 22.07
CA GLY A 537 -3.97 13.42 22.28
C GLY A 537 -4.80 13.67 21.03
N SER A 538 -4.49 14.74 20.27
CA SER A 538 -5.19 15.08 19.03
C SER A 538 -4.84 14.11 17.89
N LEU A 539 -3.57 13.72 17.77
CA LEU A 539 -3.13 12.69 16.81
C LEU A 539 -3.83 11.36 17.06
N LYS A 540 -3.95 10.92 18.32
CA LYS A 540 -4.71 9.71 18.70
C LYS A 540 -6.19 9.79 18.31
N GLN A 541 -6.83 10.94 18.50
CA GLN A 541 -8.22 11.14 18.08
C GLN A 541 -8.42 11.04 16.57
N MET A 542 -7.36 11.29 15.80
CA MET A 542 -7.36 11.21 14.35
C MET A 542 -6.72 9.92 13.80
N ASP A 543 -6.44 8.96 14.67
CA ASP A 543 -5.75 7.71 14.32
C ASP A 543 -4.40 7.92 13.61
N LEU A 544 -3.71 9.03 13.92
CA LEU A 544 -2.37 9.33 13.42
C LEU A 544 -1.28 8.81 14.36
N PRO A 545 -0.09 8.44 13.82
CA PRO A 545 1.05 8.04 14.63
C PRO A 545 1.45 9.12 15.61
N THR A 546 1.66 8.75 16.85
CA THR A 546 1.96 9.71 17.93
C THR A 546 3.46 9.91 18.15
N GLY A 547 4.31 9.11 17.51
CA GLY A 547 5.74 9.05 17.80
C GLY A 547 6.04 8.51 19.21
N GLN A 548 5.00 8.33 20.01
CA GLN A 548 5.06 7.65 21.31
C GLN A 548 4.51 6.23 21.23
N ASP A 549 4.38 5.68 20.03
CA ASP A 549 3.98 4.30 19.81
C ASP A 549 5.10 3.35 20.28
N LYS A 550 5.52 3.55 21.52
CA LYS A 550 6.28 2.57 22.32
C LYS A 550 5.47 1.30 22.60
N LYS A 551 4.25 1.20 22.04
CA LYS A 551 3.41 0.03 22.26
C LYS A 551 4.00 -1.24 21.72
N ASN A 552 4.82 -1.16 20.64
CA ASN A 552 5.57 -2.29 20.13
C ASN A 552 7.03 -1.86 19.87
N PRO A 553 7.87 -1.80 20.92
CA PRO A 553 9.30 -1.62 20.71
C PRO A 553 9.81 -2.78 19.84
N PRO A 554 10.85 -2.56 19.03
CA PRO A 554 11.46 -3.65 18.29
C PRO A 554 11.87 -4.72 19.30
N ILE A 555 11.43 -5.95 19.02
CA ILE A 555 11.78 -7.11 19.84
C ILE A 555 13.15 -7.56 19.37
N GLU A 556 14.10 -7.58 20.27
CA GLU A 556 15.41 -8.13 20.02
C GLU A 556 15.34 -9.65 20.07
N ILE A 557 15.72 -10.31 18.98
CA ILE A 557 15.82 -11.76 18.83
C ILE A 557 17.29 -12.12 19.01
N LYS A 558 17.59 -12.93 20.02
CA LYS A 558 18.95 -13.27 20.40
C LYS A 558 19.28 -14.72 20.08
N ILE A 559 20.46 -14.93 19.56
CA ILE A 559 21.04 -16.27 19.46
C ILE A 559 21.25 -16.81 20.87
N LYS A 560 20.78 -18.05 21.12
CA LYS A 560 20.86 -18.71 22.40
C LYS A 560 22.30 -18.85 22.86
N PRO A 561 22.63 -18.55 24.13
CA PRO A 561 23.98 -18.70 24.66
C PRO A 561 24.51 -20.15 24.61
N ALA A 562 23.63 -21.15 24.69
CA ALA A 562 23.95 -22.54 24.52
C ALA A 562 24.49 -22.83 23.11
N PHE A 563 23.80 -22.34 22.07
CA PHE A 563 24.25 -22.51 20.70
C PHE A 563 25.57 -21.81 20.41
N LYS A 564 25.79 -20.60 20.95
CA LYS A 564 27.08 -19.89 20.80
C LYS A 564 28.30 -20.65 21.34
N LYS A 565 28.08 -21.62 22.23
CA LYS A 565 29.16 -22.45 22.80
C LYS A 565 29.50 -23.66 21.94
N THR A 566 28.68 -24.06 21.01
CA THR A 566 28.85 -25.22 20.14
C THR A 566 29.97 -25.01 19.12
N ASP A 567 30.53 -26.08 18.63
CA ASP A 567 31.52 -26.05 17.56
C ASP A 567 30.86 -25.63 16.24
N THR A 568 29.62 -26.05 16.00
CA THR A 568 28.82 -25.60 14.86
C THR A 568 28.74 -24.08 14.77
N TYR A 569 28.50 -23.36 15.87
CA TYR A 569 28.51 -21.89 15.85
C TYR A 569 29.90 -21.28 15.60
N LYS A 570 30.97 -21.85 16.19
CA LYS A 570 32.33 -21.29 16.16
C LYS A 570 33.03 -21.52 14.83
N THR A 571 32.87 -22.71 14.25
CA THR A 571 33.62 -23.16 13.07
C THR A 571 32.75 -23.57 11.89
N GLY A 572 31.43 -23.75 12.12
CA GLY A 572 30.49 -24.12 11.06
C GLY A 572 30.27 -23.01 10.04
N LYS A 573 29.88 -23.38 8.84
CA LYS A 573 29.59 -22.49 7.73
C LYS A 573 28.20 -22.79 7.17
N ILE A 574 27.52 -21.74 6.66
CA ILE A 574 26.34 -21.85 5.81
C ILE A 574 26.74 -21.54 4.38
N TYR A 575 26.22 -22.30 3.44
CA TYR A 575 26.65 -22.24 2.05
C TYR A 575 25.58 -21.62 1.17
N TYR A 576 25.98 -20.65 0.34
CA TYR A 576 25.17 -20.02 -0.69
C TYR A 576 25.97 -19.98 -1.97
N ASN A 577 25.27 -20.03 -3.11
CA ASN A 577 25.96 -19.96 -4.37
C ASN A 577 26.38 -18.53 -4.73
N GLU A 578 27.52 -18.42 -5.39
CA GLU A 578 28.03 -17.15 -5.87
C GLU A 578 27.18 -16.62 -7.03
N ALA A 579 27.06 -15.29 -7.08
CA ALA A 579 26.50 -14.60 -8.22
C ALA A 579 27.63 -13.89 -8.99
N GLU A 580 27.70 -14.12 -10.29
CA GLU A 580 28.63 -13.44 -11.18
C GLU A 580 27.93 -12.35 -11.97
N ASP A 581 28.67 -11.32 -12.36
CA ASP A 581 28.18 -10.28 -13.24
C ASP A 581 28.01 -10.82 -14.66
N VAL A 582 26.83 -10.62 -15.23
CA VAL A 582 26.51 -10.98 -16.59
C VAL A 582 26.96 -9.86 -17.51
N ALA A 583 27.83 -10.16 -18.46
CA ALA A 583 28.27 -9.21 -19.45
C ALA A 583 27.13 -8.87 -20.44
N ASP A 584 27.23 -7.69 -21.06
CA ASP A 584 26.18 -7.21 -21.99
C ASP A 584 25.97 -8.14 -23.19
N ASP A 585 26.99 -8.95 -23.59
CA ASP A 585 26.94 -9.96 -24.65
C ASP A 585 26.03 -11.16 -24.29
N TRP A 586 25.68 -11.37 -23.00
CA TRP A 586 24.71 -12.36 -22.60
C TRP A 586 23.29 -12.05 -23.13
N PHE A 587 22.96 -10.77 -23.29
CA PHE A 587 21.63 -10.30 -23.66
C PHE A 587 21.46 -10.26 -25.20
N ASP A 588 21.80 -11.36 -25.88
CA ASP A 588 21.83 -11.51 -27.33
C ASP A 588 20.48 -11.84 -27.95
N SER A 589 19.45 -12.15 -27.15
CA SER A 589 18.14 -12.53 -27.67
C SER A 589 17.03 -12.23 -26.66
N ILE A 590 15.79 -12.14 -27.15
CA ILE A 590 14.61 -11.94 -26.27
C ILE A 590 14.37 -13.10 -25.29
N GLN A 591 14.89 -14.28 -25.61
CA GLN A 591 14.80 -15.46 -24.74
C GLN A 591 15.51 -15.24 -23.40
N LYS A 592 16.58 -14.44 -23.40
CA LYS A 592 17.32 -14.09 -22.18
C LYS A 592 16.55 -13.22 -21.21
N TYR A 593 15.41 -12.67 -21.63
CA TYR A 593 14.50 -11.87 -20.80
C TYR A 593 13.23 -12.65 -20.40
N GLY A 594 13.22 -13.97 -20.56
CA GLY A 594 12.04 -14.79 -20.26
C GLY A 594 10.91 -14.60 -21.29
N ILE A 595 11.26 -14.22 -22.52
CA ILE A 595 10.31 -14.13 -23.63
C ILE A 595 10.53 -15.35 -24.54
N THR A 596 9.64 -16.33 -24.43
CA THR A 596 9.68 -17.50 -25.29
C THR A 596 9.40 -17.08 -26.73
N HIS A 597 10.26 -17.48 -27.63
CA HIS A 597 10.10 -17.22 -29.07
C HIS A 597 8.98 -18.10 -29.64
N LYS A 598 7.72 -17.70 -29.42
CA LYS A 598 6.56 -18.35 -30.03
C LYS A 598 6.21 -17.63 -31.32
N THR A 599 6.17 -18.40 -32.40
CA THR A 599 5.64 -17.90 -33.69
C THR A 599 4.15 -17.63 -33.60
N ASP A 600 3.44 -18.32 -32.68
CA ASP A 600 2.01 -18.23 -32.49
C ASP A 600 1.67 -17.41 -31.25
N ILE A 601 1.16 -16.20 -31.46
CA ILE A 601 0.71 -15.31 -30.38
C ILE A 601 -0.76 -15.61 -30.08
N GLN A 602 -1.02 -16.15 -28.90
CA GLN A 602 -2.38 -16.41 -28.44
C GLN A 602 -2.84 -15.28 -27.50
N ARG A 603 -3.95 -14.63 -27.83
CA ARG A 603 -4.54 -13.56 -27.01
C ARG A 603 -6.05 -13.69 -26.94
N SER A 604 -6.62 -13.28 -25.80
CA SER A 604 -8.06 -13.13 -25.63
C SER A 604 -8.41 -11.67 -25.81
N LEU A 605 -9.34 -11.36 -26.70
CA LEU A 605 -9.99 -10.06 -26.74
C LEU A 605 -11.03 -10.03 -25.62
N ASN A 606 -10.85 -9.13 -24.68
CA ASN A 606 -11.92 -8.80 -23.74
C ASN A 606 -12.99 -8.02 -24.54
N TYR A 607 -14.02 -8.72 -24.96
CA TYR A 607 -15.21 -8.09 -25.49
C TYR A 607 -15.96 -7.46 -24.32
N GLY A 608 -15.72 -6.18 -24.07
CA GLY A 608 -16.26 -5.38 -22.98
C GLY A 608 -17.74 -5.04 -23.14
N THR A 609 -18.57 -6.01 -23.56
CA THR A 609 -20.03 -5.88 -23.52
C THR A 609 -20.64 -7.27 -23.57
N ARG A 610 -20.79 -7.88 -22.43
CA ARG A 610 -21.77 -8.95 -22.24
C ARG A 610 -22.82 -8.47 -21.27
N GLU A 611 -24.06 -8.36 -21.78
CA GLU A 611 -25.25 -8.42 -20.96
C GLU A 611 -25.18 -9.73 -20.17
N VAL A 612 -24.83 -9.67 -18.90
CA VAL A 612 -25.08 -10.74 -17.95
C VAL A 612 -26.39 -10.41 -17.27
N SER A 613 -27.48 -10.94 -17.83
CA SER A 613 -28.78 -10.96 -17.15
C SER A 613 -28.64 -11.82 -15.89
N TYR A 614 -28.96 -11.28 -14.74
CA TYR A 614 -28.84 -11.88 -13.40
C TYR A 614 -29.71 -13.13 -13.15
N GLN A 615 -30.41 -13.64 -14.15
CA GLN A 615 -31.28 -14.84 -14.07
C GLN A 615 -30.99 -15.93 -15.10
N ALA A 616 -29.96 -15.75 -15.92
CA ALA A 616 -29.55 -16.80 -16.84
C ALA A 616 -28.37 -17.57 -16.18
N THR A 617 -28.56 -18.86 -15.96
CA THR A 617 -27.47 -19.82 -15.91
C THR A 617 -26.49 -19.45 -16.99
N VAL A 618 -25.27 -19.09 -16.63
CA VAL A 618 -24.21 -18.71 -17.56
C VAL A 618 -24.01 -19.90 -18.49
N ALA A 619 -24.64 -19.88 -19.65
CA ALA A 619 -24.20 -20.70 -20.75
C ALA A 619 -22.79 -20.20 -21.06
N LEU A 620 -21.80 -20.99 -20.74
CA LEU A 620 -20.42 -20.80 -21.16
C LEU A 620 -20.48 -20.64 -22.68
N THR A 621 -20.30 -19.40 -23.15
CA THR A 621 -20.27 -19.15 -24.58
C THR A 621 -19.03 -19.86 -25.06
N GLU A 622 -19.23 -20.88 -25.89
CA GLU A 622 -18.12 -21.62 -26.49
C GLU A 622 -17.20 -20.62 -27.22
N THR A 623 -15.98 -20.56 -26.82
CA THR A 623 -14.95 -19.75 -27.48
C THR A 623 -14.10 -20.65 -28.37
N LYS A 624 -13.57 -20.08 -29.41
CA LYS A 624 -12.61 -20.73 -30.31
C LYS A 624 -11.42 -19.82 -30.56
N GLN A 625 -10.32 -20.40 -30.91
CA GLN A 625 -9.16 -19.66 -31.41
C GLN A 625 -9.29 -19.41 -32.90
N ILE A 626 -9.08 -18.17 -33.31
CA ILE A 626 -9.20 -17.73 -34.71
C ILE A 626 -7.86 -17.16 -35.15
N HIS A 627 -7.29 -17.71 -36.20
CA HIS A 627 -6.11 -17.15 -36.85
C HIS A 627 -6.45 -15.86 -37.59
N ILE A 628 -5.66 -14.80 -37.37
CA ILE A 628 -5.82 -13.51 -38.03
C ILE A 628 -4.93 -13.43 -39.25
N ASP A 629 -5.50 -13.70 -40.42
CA ASP A 629 -4.80 -13.67 -41.71
C ASP A 629 -4.28 -12.28 -42.12
N ARG A 630 -4.80 -11.22 -41.49
CA ARG A 630 -4.43 -9.82 -41.72
C ARG A 630 -3.36 -9.31 -40.78
N PHE A 631 -2.84 -10.14 -39.88
CA PHE A 631 -1.80 -9.72 -38.95
C PHE A 631 -0.50 -9.57 -39.72
N ASP A 632 -0.02 -8.34 -39.85
CA ASP A 632 1.25 -8.03 -40.52
C ASP A 632 2.11 -7.06 -39.68
N ASN A 633 3.32 -6.85 -40.12
CA ASN A 633 4.30 -6.02 -39.44
C ASN A 633 3.90 -4.54 -39.26
N ARG A 634 2.85 -4.07 -39.98
CA ARG A 634 2.32 -2.71 -39.82
C ARG A 634 1.74 -2.50 -38.47
N TYR A 635 1.09 -3.51 -37.88
CA TYR A 635 0.54 -3.45 -36.52
C TYR A 635 1.65 -3.31 -35.49
N ILE A 636 2.73 -4.11 -35.61
CA ILE A 636 3.90 -4.02 -34.72
C ILE A 636 4.58 -2.66 -34.85
N LYS A 637 4.82 -2.16 -36.04
CA LYS A 637 5.41 -0.84 -36.26
C LYS A 637 4.56 0.28 -35.65
N LYS A 638 3.23 0.24 -35.83
CA LYS A 638 2.30 1.23 -35.32
C LYS A 638 2.20 1.16 -33.80
N ALA A 639 2.27 -0.03 -33.22
CA ALA A 639 2.29 -0.22 -31.78
C ALA A 639 3.60 0.31 -31.15
N ILE A 640 4.75 0.01 -31.74
CA ILE A 640 6.07 0.52 -31.34
C ILE A 640 6.08 2.07 -31.33
N GLN A 641 5.50 2.70 -32.36
CA GLN A 641 5.43 4.17 -32.43
C GLN A 641 4.58 4.81 -31.32
N ARG A 642 3.64 4.06 -30.71
CA ARG A 642 2.77 4.53 -29.63
C ARG A 642 3.35 4.30 -28.23
N LEU A 643 4.43 3.54 -28.11
CA LEU A 643 5.04 3.14 -26.86
C LEU A 643 6.41 3.79 -26.70
N GLU A 644 6.55 4.67 -25.73
CA GLU A 644 7.78 5.43 -25.47
C GLU A 644 8.98 4.52 -25.17
N PHE A 645 8.76 3.41 -24.49
CA PHE A 645 9.80 2.42 -24.18
C PHE A 645 10.50 1.91 -25.46
N TYR A 646 9.76 1.73 -26.56
CA TYR A 646 10.26 1.20 -27.82
C TYR A 646 10.93 2.24 -28.74
N GLN A 647 11.15 3.47 -28.26
CA GLN A 647 12.12 4.36 -28.89
C GLN A 647 13.51 3.76 -28.76
N PHE A 648 14.30 3.80 -29.85
CA PHE A 648 15.57 3.06 -29.92
C PHE A 648 16.50 3.33 -28.74
N ASP A 649 16.69 4.60 -28.36
CA ASP A 649 17.55 4.99 -27.25
C ASP A 649 17.07 4.47 -25.88
N ASN A 650 15.76 4.31 -25.69
CA ASN A 650 15.20 3.73 -24.47
C ASN A 650 15.32 2.21 -24.47
N LEU A 651 15.02 1.58 -25.61
CA LEU A 651 15.11 0.14 -25.79
C LEU A 651 16.54 -0.35 -25.64
N LYS A 652 17.52 0.35 -26.22
CA LYS A 652 18.94 0.00 -26.16
C LYS A 652 19.52 -0.03 -24.74
N LYS A 653 18.93 0.67 -23.80
CA LYS A 653 19.32 0.61 -22.39
C LYS A 653 19.13 -0.79 -21.77
N TYR A 654 18.19 -1.53 -22.30
CA TYR A 654 17.86 -2.89 -21.86
C TYR A 654 18.31 -3.97 -22.85
N LEU A 655 18.54 -3.62 -24.11
CA LEU A 655 18.97 -4.50 -25.18
C LEU A 655 20.32 -4.00 -25.73
N PRO A 656 21.43 -4.19 -25.00
CA PRO A 656 22.71 -3.52 -25.32
C PRO A 656 23.30 -3.93 -26.67
N LEU A 657 23.03 -5.14 -27.14
CA LEU A 657 23.52 -5.63 -28.41
C LEU A 657 22.66 -5.24 -29.62
N LEU A 658 21.52 -4.63 -29.40
CA LEU A 658 20.62 -4.23 -30.49
C LEU A 658 21.24 -3.10 -31.31
N GLU A 659 21.40 -3.31 -32.64
CA GLU A 659 21.99 -2.32 -33.50
C GLU A 659 20.98 -1.39 -34.16
N SER A 660 19.76 -1.83 -34.37
CA SER A 660 18.70 -1.02 -35.00
C SER A 660 17.27 -1.48 -34.67
N MET A 661 16.30 -0.59 -34.83
CA MET A 661 14.87 -0.95 -34.73
C MET A 661 14.44 -1.94 -35.83
N LYS A 662 15.11 -1.96 -36.95
CA LYS A 662 14.86 -2.94 -38.02
C LYS A 662 15.26 -4.33 -37.54
N GLU A 663 16.39 -4.45 -36.92
CA GLU A 663 16.88 -5.69 -36.31
C GLU A 663 15.95 -6.14 -35.18
N PHE A 664 15.51 -5.24 -34.30
CA PHE A 664 14.54 -5.56 -33.24
C PHE A 664 13.26 -6.18 -33.82
N ILE A 665 12.72 -5.59 -34.89
CA ILE A 665 11.47 -6.07 -35.50
C ILE A 665 11.65 -7.38 -36.27
N TYR A 666 12.74 -7.53 -37.06
CA TYR A 666 12.89 -8.62 -38.03
C TYR A 666 13.97 -9.63 -37.68
N GLY A 667 14.86 -9.32 -36.75
CA GLY A 667 15.95 -10.20 -36.32
C GLY A 667 15.43 -11.50 -35.72
N GLU A 668 16.12 -12.61 -36.01
CA GLU A 668 15.74 -13.95 -35.54
C GLU A 668 15.83 -14.06 -34.01
N ASN A 669 16.77 -13.38 -33.40
CA ASN A 669 16.97 -13.34 -31.96
C ASN A 669 16.04 -12.34 -31.22
N TRP A 670 15.32 -11.53 -32.00
CA TRP A 670 14.44 -10.48 -31.47
C TRP A 670 12.96 -10.81 -31.73
N LEU A 671 12.13 -9.84 -32.10
CA LEU A 671 10.71 -10.11 -32.32
C LEU A 671 10.41 -11.07 -33.48
N ASN A 672 11.27 -11.14 -34.51
CA ASN A 672 11.07 -11.96 -35.71
C ASN A 672 9.65 -11.82 -36.29
N ALA A 673 9.23 -10.56 -36.44
CA ALA A 673 7.84 -10.20 -36.73
C ALA A 673 7.29 -10.85 -38.01
N SER A 674 8.18 -11.21 -38.95
CA SER A 674 7.81 -11.86 -40.22
C SER A 674 7.25 -13.28 -40.05
N LYS A 675 7.62 -13.95 -38.96
CA LYS A 675 7.17 -15.31 -38.63
C LYS A 675 6.03 -15.35 -37.61
N LEU A 676 5.65 -14.20 -37.01
CA LEU A 676 4.60 -14.14 -35.98
C LEU A 676 3.20 -14.33 -36.58
N LYS A 677 2.42 -15.20 -35.96
CA LYS A 677 1.02 -15.44 -36.28
C LYS A 677 0.17 -15.07 -35.06
N LEU A 678 -0.93 -14.38 -35.29
CA LEU A 678 -1.84 -13.96 -34.22
C LEU A 678 -3.09 -14.85 -34.20
N PHE A 679 -3.33 -15.48 -33.07
CA PHE A 679 -4.56 -16.21 -32.78
C PHE A 679 -5.35 -15.48 -31.68
N LEU A 680 -6.59 -15.13 -31.95
CA LEU A 680 -7.47 -14.48 -31.02
C LEU A 680 -8.53 -15.44 -30.53
N THR A 681 -8.70 -15.53 -29.21
CA THR A 681 -9.81 -16.24 -28.60
C THR A 681 -11.05 -15.37 -28.69
N ALA A 682 -12.09 -15.85 -29.37
CA ALA A 682 -13.33 -15.13 -29.61
C ALA A 682 -14.54 -16.09 -29.53
N PRO A 683 -15.77 -15.55 -29.41
CA PRO A 683 -16.99 -16.35 -29.53
C PRO A 683 -17.02 -17.19 -30.80
N LYS A 684 -17.66 -18.36 -30.74
CA LYS A 684 -17.65 -19.37 -31.82
C LYS A 684 -18.18 -18.86 -33.17
N GLU A 685 -19.04 -17.88 -33.14
CA GLU A 685 -19.67 -17.25 -34.31
C GLU A 685 -18.71 -16.32 -35.09
N TYR A 686 -17.65 -15.82 -34.43
CA TYR A 686 -16.69 -14.89 -35.05
C TYR A 686 -15.85 -15.55 -36.14
N LYS A 687 -15.54 -14.78 -37.19
CA LYS A 687 -14.62 -15.13 -38.30
C LYS A 687 -13.40 -14.22 -38.26
N SER A 688 -12.35 -14.61 -38.90
CA SER A 688 -11.10 -13.81 -39.00
C SER A 688 -11.32 -12.40 -39.59
N THR A 689 -12.37 -12.22 -40.38
CA THR A 689 -12.76 -10.95 -40.98
C THR A 689 -13.50 -9.98 -40.06
N ASP A 690 -14.02 -10.47 -38.95
CA ASP A 690 -14.85 -9.70 -38.04
C ASP A 690 -14.04 -8.81 -37.10
N PHE A 691 -12.72 -9.04 -37.01
CA PHE A 691 -11.82 -8.23 -36.22
C PHE A 691 -11.44 -6.93 -36.92
N THR A 692 -11.58 -5.83 -36.20
CA THR A 692 -11.18 -4.50 -36.69
C THR A 692 -9.68 -4.30 -36.61
N ALA A 693 -9.14 -3.39 -37.38
CA ALA A 693 -7.73 -3.02 -37.34
C ALA A 693 -7.31 -2.45 -35.96
N ASP A 694 -8.22 -1.77 -35.27
CA ASP A 694 -7.96 -1.19 -33.95
C ASP A 694 -7.92 -2.27 -32.86
N GLU A 695 -8.76 -3.31 -32.92
CA GLU A 695 -8.69 -4.47 -32.03
C GLU A 695 -7.36 -5.23 -32.18
N ILE A 696 -6.93 -5.47 -33.41
CA ILE A 696 -5.63 -6.12 -33.69
C ILE A 696 -4.48 -5.26 -33.16
N LEU A 697 -4.55 -3.94 -33.37
CA LEU A 697 -3.54 -3.02 -32.88
C LEU A 697 -3.50 -2.96 -31.35
N LYS A 698 -4.66 -2.95 -30.68
CA LYS A 698 -4.76 -2.98 -29.21
C LYS A 698 -4.08 -4.22 -28.64
N VAL A 699 -4.40 -5.40 -29.17
CA VAL A 699 -3.76 -6.66 -28.75
C VAL A 699 -2.25 -6.64 -28.98
N THR A 700 -1.80 -6.03 -30.08
CA THR A 700 -0.36 -5.89 -30.36
C THR A 700 0.33 -4.94 -29.37
N ILE A 701 -0.34 -3.86 -28.97
CA ILE A 701 0.15 -2.94 -27.93
C ILE A 701 0.25 -3.66 -26.59
N ASP A 702 -0.77 -4.45 -26.22
CA ASP A 702 -0.79 -5.20 -24.96
C ASP A 702 0.33 -6.26 -24.92
N LEU A 703 0.60 -6.93 -26.05
CA LEU A 703 1.74 -7.83 -26.19
C LEU A 703 3.08 -7.10 -25.95
N LEU A 704 3.28 -5.95 -26.60
CA LEU A 704 4.51 -5.20 -26.45
C LEU A 704 4.67 -4.63 -25.02
N LYS A 705 3.60 -4.23 -24.36
CA LYS A 705 3.65 -3.83 -22.94
C LYS A 705 4.05 -4.99 -22.03
N GLU A 706 3.57 -6.20 -22.30
CA GLU A 706 4.02 -7.40 -21.58
C GLU A 706 5.53 -7.63 -21.79
N TYR A 707 6.01 -7.48 -23.03
CA TYR A 707 7.43 -7.62 -23.33
C TYR A 707 8.25 -6.50 -22.68
N GLU A 708 7.76 -5.27 -22.64
CA GLU A 708 8.41 -4.16 -21.92
C GLU A 708 8.65 -4.51 -20.45
N VAL A 709 7.63 -5.06 -19.76
CA VAL A 709 7.78 -5.51 -18.37
C VAL A 709 8.85 -6.59 -18.25
N LYS A 710 8.88 -7.56 -19.17
CA LYS A 710 9.88 -8.64 -19.21
C LYS A 710 11.29 -8.11 -19.52
N PHE A 711 11.44 -7.17 -20.44
CA PHE A 711 12.74 -6.54 -20.71
C PHE A 711 13.27 -5.80 -19.48
N LYS A 712 12.43 -5.01 -18.83
CA LYS A 712 12.82 -4.27 -17.63
C LYS A 712 13.17 -5.18 -16.44
N SER A 713 12.39 -6.22 -16.21
CA SER A 713 12.62 -7.17 -15.11
C SER A 713 13.70 -8.20 -15.41
N GLY A 714 13.91 -8.56 -16.66
CA GLY A 714 14.89 -9.55 -17.11
C GLY A 714 16.30 -8.98 -17.34
N TYR A 715 16.45 -7.66 -17.45
CA TYR A 715 17.75 -7.01 -17.55
C TYR A 715 18.40 -6.86 -16.17
N VAL A 716 18.75 -8.00 -15.55
CA VAL A 716 19.48 -8.05 -14.29
C VAL A 716 20.87 -8.59 -14.58
N LYS A 717 21.91 -7.87 -14.16
CA LYS A 717 23.30 -8.17 -14.51
C LYS A 717 23.96 -9.22 -13.61
N LYS A 718 23.19 -9.99 -12.83
CA LYS A 718 23.74 -11.03 -11.97
C LYS A 718 23.04 -12.36 -12.17
N ARG A 719 23.82 -13.43 -12.40
CA ARG A 719 23.33 -14.80 -12.42
C ARG A 719 24.03 -15.65 -11.36
N GLY A 720 23.36 -16.69 -10.89
CA GLY A 720 23.99 -17.68 -10.01
C GLY A 720 24.95 -18.58 -10.74
N THR A 721 25.93 -19.09 -10.00
CA THR A 721 26.86 -20.14 -10.42
C THR A 721 26.62 -21.42 -9.65
N SER A 722 27.15 -22.56 -10.13
CA SER A 722 27.18 -23.83 -9.36
C SER A 722 28.19 -23.83 -8.22
N ARG A 723 28.97 -22.76 -8.05
CA ARG A 723 29.98 -22.60 -7.03
C ARG A 723 29.35 -22.09 -5.72
N PHE A 724 29.47 -22.85 -4.64
CA PHE A 724 28.97 -22.53 -3.33
C PHE A 724 30.10 -22.10 -2.42
N VAL A 725 29.89 -20.96 -1.74
CA VAL A 725 30.84 -20.37 -0.79
C VAL A 725 30.29 -20.50 0.63
N GLY A 726 31.16 -20.93 1.52
CA GLY A 726 30.83 -21.11 2.93
C GLY A 726 31.04 -19.83 3.75
N TYR A 727 29.96 -19.33 4.34
CA TYR A 727 29.96 -18.16 5.22
C TYR A 727 29.92 -18.58 6.68
N PRO A 728 30.87 -18.10 7.53
CA PRO A 728 30.95 -18.48 8.95
C PRO A 728 29.63 -18.19 9.69
N ILE A 729 29.04 -19.20 10.34
CA ILE A 729 27.80 -19.06 11.10
C ILE A 729 27.94 -17.95 12.16
N SER A 730 29.06 -17.86 12.84
CA SER A 730 29.31 -16.85 13.87
C SER A 730 29.35 -15.40 13.38
N GLU A 731 29.59 -15.19 12.08
CA GLU A 731 29.67 -13.87 11.48
C GLU A 731 28.33 -13.48 10.81
N TYR A 732 27.63 -14.44 10.20
CA TYR A 732 26.45 -14.20 9.38
C TYR A 732 25.13 -14.49 10.12
N LEU A 733 25.09 -15.37 11.11
CA LEU A 733 23.98 -15.48 12.05
C LEU A 733 24.17 -14.47 13.17
N THR A 734 23.37 -13.41 13.21
CA THR A 734 23.49 -12.34 14.21
C THR A 734 22.18 -12.14 14.96
N ASN A 735 22.24 -11.47 16.10
CA ASN A 735 21.03 -10.96 16.74
C ASN A 735 20.40 -9.92 15.83
N TYR A 736 19.07 -9.87 15.82
CA TYR A 736 18.36 -8.88 15.01
C TYR A 736 17.15 -8.32 15.76
N ASN A 737 16.67 -7.16 15.31
CA ASN A 737 15.51 -6.49 15.87
C ASN A 737 14.37 -6.51 14.85
N LYS A 738 13.20 -6.96 15.27
CA LYS A 738 12.01 -6.97 14.45
C LYS A 738 10.80 -6.40 15.20
N ARG A 739 9.98 -5.59 14.53
CA ARG A 739 8.72 -5.11 15.09
C ARG A 739 7.59 -6.01 14.66
N VAL A 740 6.71 -6.33 15.60
CA VAL A 740 5.46 -7.03 15.30
C VAL A 740 4.37 -5.96 15.13
N PRO A 741 3.74 -5.88 13.97
CA PRO A 741 2.60 -4.96 13.77
C PRO A 741 1.44 -5.34 14.71
N GLU A 742 0.69 -4.36 15.21
CA GLU A 742 -0.64 -4.61 15.77
C GLU A 742 -1.57 -4.84 14.59
N TYR A 743 -2.14 -6.03 14.47
CA TYR A 743 -3.14 -6.34 13.47
C TYR A 743 -4.53 -6.11 14.05
N ASP A 744 -5.38 -5.41 13.31
CA ASP A 744 -6.82 -5.52 13.50
C ASP A 744 -7.25 -6.85 12.86
N THR A 745 -7.52 -7.84 13.69
CA THR A 745 -7.81 -9.23 13.27
C THR A 745 -9.04 -9.33 12.36
N ALA A 746 -9.92 -8.32 12.38
CA ALA A 746 -11.11 -8.29 11.53
C ALA A 746 -10.81 -8.10 10.03
N ASN A 747 -9.61 -7.62 9.66
CA ASN A 747 -9.27 -7.24 8.29
C ASN A 747 -8.22 -8.14 7.62
N LEU A 748 -7.83 -9.27 8.23
CA LEU A 748 -6.87 -10.19 7.64
C LEU A 748 -7.57 -11.22 6.76
N LEU A 749 -7.35 -11.13 5.45
CA LEU A 749 -7.89 -12.07 4.46
C LEU A 749 -7.33 -13.49 4.63
N ASN A 750 -6.13 -13.64 5.21
CA ASN A 750 -5.49 -14.93 5.44
C ASN A 750 -4.59 -14.86 6.68
N GLU A 751 -5.13 -15.26 7.85
CA GLU A 751 -4.39 -15.24 9.12
C GLU A 751 -3.13 -16.11 9.11
N ALA A 752 -3.15 -17.22 8.38
CA ALA A 752 -2.03 -18.17 8.32
C ALA A 752 -0.77 -17.56 7.67
N THR A 753 -0.93 -16.59 6.77
CA THR A 753 0.16 -15.99 5.99
C THR A 753 0.42 -14.53 6.31
N GLN A 754 -0.46 -13.87 7.03
CA GLN A 754 -0.37 -12.42 7.26
C GLN A 754 -0.14 -12.04 8.71
N LYS A 755 -0.78 -12.74 9.66
CA LYS A 755 -0.65 -12.44 11.09
C LYS A 755 0.63 -13.02 11.65
N VAL A 756 1.54 -12.17 12.09
CA VAL A 756 2.81 -12.54 12.71
C VAL A 756 2.68 -12.43 14.22
N ALA A 757 3.11 -13.46 14.93
CA ALA A 757 3.12 -13.51 16.39
C ALA A 757 4.54 -13.82 16.94
N VAL A 758 4.73 -13.53 18.20
CA VAL A 758 6.00 -13.80 18.91
C VAL A 758 5.85 -15.06 19.72
N TYR A 759 6.74 -16.02 19.50
CA TYR A 759 6.81 -17.27 20.23
C TYR A 759 8.14 -17.37 20.96
N ASP A 760 8.13 -17.68 22.26
CA ASP A 760 9.34 -18.00 23.00
C ASP A 760 9.78 -19.43 22.68
N MET A 761 11.02 -19.60 22.21
CA MET A 761 11.56 -20.88 21.72
C MET A 761 12.48 -21.49 22.77
N ALA A 762 11.99 -22.45 23.56
CA ALA A 762 12.77 -23.12 24.59
C ALA A 762 13.72 -24.20 24.03
N GLU A 763 13.30 -24.88 22.97
CA GLU A 763 13.99 -26.06 22.42
C GLU A 763 15.32 -25.74 21.75
N ASP A 764 16.35 -26.53 22.02
CA ASP A 764 17.72 -26.24 21.57
C ASP A 764 17.94 -26.34 20.06
N PHE A 765 17.08 -27.05 19.33
CA PHE A 765 17.21 -27.18 17.88
C PHE A 765 16.94 -25.86 17.14
N TYR A 766 16.12 -24.97 17.71
CA TYR A 766 15.90 -23.62 17.16
C TYR A 766 16.89 -22.65 17.80
N VAL A 767 17.72 -22.03 17.00
CA VAL A 767 18.94 -21.34 17.50
C VAL A 767 18.67 -19.99 18.17
N TYR A 768 17.51 -19.38 17.96
CA TYR A 768 17.13 -18.11 18.58
C TYR A 768 16.23 -18.34 19.82
N ASP A 769 16.25 -17.37 20.73
CA ASP A 769 15.41 -17.37 21.95
C ASP A 769 13.93 -17.15 21.62
N ARG A 770 13.63 -16.48 20.50
CA ARG A 770 12.28 -16.17 20.04
C ARG A 770 12.13 -16.39 18.54
N ALA A 771 10.91 -16.70 18.12
CA ALA A 771 10.50 -16.70 16.73
C ALA A 771 9.40 -15.65 16.51
N ILE A 772 9.61 -14.75 15.56
CA ILE A 772 8.58 -13.83 15.06
C ILE A 772 8.15 -14.34 13.70
N VAL A 773 7.04 -15.07 13.68
CA VAL A 773 6.62 -15.89 12.55
C VAL A 773 5.09 -15.85 12.42
N ASN A 774 4.59 -16.09 11.20
CA ASN A 774 3.18 -16.33 10.97
C ASN A 774 2.78 -17.76 11.36
N LYS A 775 1.48 -18.08 11.31
CA LYS A 775 0.96 -19.40 11.68
C LYS A 775 1.55 -20.52 10.84
N LEU A 776 1.75 -20.32 9.53
CA LEU A 776 2.31 -21.32 8.63
C LEU A 776 3.78 -21.62 8.95
N GLU A 777 4.57 -20.57 9.20
CA GLU A 777 5.96 -20.73 9.61
C GLU A 777 6.08 -21.40 10.98
N PHE A 778 5.19 -21.06 11.90
CA PHE A 778 5.14 -21.71 13.22
C PHE A 778 4.75 -23.19 13.12
N ASP A 779 3.78 -23.54 12.25
CA ASP A 779 3.42 -24.91 11.97
C ASP A 779 4.61 -25.73 11.44
N LEU A 780 5.40 -25.15 10.52
CA LEU A 780 6.64 -25.78 10.04
C LEU A 780 7.60 -26.06 11.18
N ILE A 781 7.91 -25.06 12.03
CA ILE A 781 8.82 -25.22 13.16
C ILE A 781 8.35 -26.35 14.08
N THR A 782 7.07 -26.38 14.42
CA THR A 782 6.48 -27.35 15.33
C THR A 782 6.53 -28.77 14.76
N ARG A 783 6.26 -28.92 13.45
CA ARG A 783 6.36 -30.22 12.77
C ARG A 783 7.79 -30.73 12.70
N ILE A 784 8.77 -29.87 12.45
CA ILE A 784 10.18 -30.26 12.52
C ILE A 784 10.54 -30.66 13.95
N GLN A 785 10.08 -29.90 14.96
CA GLN A 785 10.30 -30.19 16.37
C GLN A 785 9.85 -31.61 16.76
N ALA A 786 8.72 -32.06 16.24
CA ALA A 786 8.19 -33.39 16.51
C ALA A 786 9.14 -34.54 16.07
N HIS A 787 10.08 -34.28 15.15
CA HIS A 787 11.01 -35.25 14.59
C HIS A 787 12.48 -34.95 14.95
N VAL A 788 12.74 -34.01 15.85
CA VAL A 788 14.12 -33.65 16.24
C VAL A 788 14.86 -34.82 16.86
N ASN A 789 14.19 -35.69 17.63
CA ASN A 789 14.86 -36.84 18.28
C ASN A 789 15.30 -37.87 17.24
N GLU A 790 14.52 -38.14 16.24
CA GLU A 790 14.84 -39.03 15.12
C GLU A 790 16.02 -38.47 14.30
N LEU A 791 16.01 -37.16 14.06
CA LEU A 791 17.10 -36.48 13.38
C LEU A 791 18.38 -36.54 14.22
N LYS A 792 18.32 -36.27 15.53
CA LYS A 792 19.46 -36.34 16.44
C LYS A 792 20.03 -37.79 16.62
N ALA A 793 19.16 -38.79 16.45
CA ALA A 793 19.62 -40.17 16.47
C ALA A 793 20.56 -40.52 15.31
N LYS A 794 20.39 -39.84 14.16
CA LYS A 794 21.25 -40.02 12.99
C LYS A 794 22.37 -38.97 12.94
N TYR A 795 22.01 -37.71 13.14
CA TYR A 795 22.97 -36.60 13.10
C TYR A 795 23.37 -36.22 14.53
N ASN A 796 24.37 -36.91 15.04
CA ASN A 796 24.72 -36.88 16.47
C ASN A 796 25.51 -35.64 16.91
N LYS A 797 26.06 -34.84 15.94
CA LYS A 797 26.79 -33.62 16.26
C LYS A 797 25.90 -32.38 16.25
N ALA A 798 25.07 -32.23 15.24
CA ALA A 798 24.26 -31.04 15.13
C ALA A 798 22.92 -31.30 14.43
N VAL A 799 21.84 -30.79 15.02
CA VAL A 799 20.53 -30.65 14.45
C VAL A 799 20.00 -29.25 14.82
N TYR A 800 20.10 -28.30 13.91
CA TYR A 800 19.69 -26.91 14.15
C TYR A 800 18.82 -26.36 13.05
N LEU A 801 17.79 -25.61 13.43
CA LEU A 801 16.94 -24.83 12.52
C LEU A 801 17.29 -23.34 12.66
N PHE A 802 17.77 -22.76 11.57
CA PHE A 802 18.08 -21.34 11.46
C PHE A 802 16.92 -20.61 10.80
N ARG A 803 16.42 -19.54 11.43
CA ARG A 803 15.58 -18.55 10.76
C ARG A 803 16.48 -17.52 10.10
N MET A 804 16.34 -17.36 8.79
CA MET A 804 17.04 -16.33 8.03
C MET A 804 16.13 -15.11 7.91
N ASP A 805 16.54 -13.97 8.41
CA ASP A 805 15.73 -12.74 8.40
C ASP A 805 16.53 -11.58 7.79
N GLU A 806 15.89 -10.83 6.92
CA GLU A 806 16.49 -9.66 6.25
C GLU A 806 17.00 -8.60 7.23
N ASN A 807 16.44 -8.57 8.44
CA ASN A 807 16.85 -7.63 9.49
C ASN A 807 18.17 -8.03 10.22
N MET A 808 18.76 -9.18 9.92
CA MET A 808 20.03 -9.61 10.54
C MET A 808 21.19 -8.72 10.13
N HIS A 809 21.20 -8.19 8.92
CA HIS A 809 22.29 -7.42 8.39
C HIS A 809 21.85 -6.03 7.93
N ARG A 810 22.42 -5.01 8.58
CA ARG A 810 22.22 -3.60 8.18
C ARG A 810 23.00 -3.24 6.91
N GLU A 811 24.02 -4.03 6.56
CA GLU A 811 24.85 -3.82 5.38
C GLU A 811 24.29 -4.64 4.21
N SER A 812 23.87 -3.98 3.14
CA SER A 812 23.35 -4.63 1.94
C SER A 812 24.32 -5.64 1.33
N ALA A 813 25.63 -5.41 1.43
CA ALA A 813 26.65 -6.31 0.92
C ALA A 813 26.68 -7.68 1.64
N LYS A 814 26.37 -7.74 2.93
CA LYS A 814 26.28 -9.02 3.67
C LYS A 814 24.96 -9.73 3.39
N SER A 815 23.86 -8.98 3.28
CA SER A 815 22.54 -9.52 2.93
C SER A 815 22.55 -10.16 1.54
N GLU A 816 23.20 -9.55 0.56
CA GLU A 816 23.32 -10.10 -0.81
C GLU A 816 24.04 -11.46 -0.84
N LYS A 817 25.03 -11.69 0.04
CA LYS A 817 25.75 -12.97 0.12
C LYS A 817 24.89 -14.11 0.64
N LEU A 818 23.80 -13.83 1.34
CA LEU A 818 22.86 -14.82 1.87
C LEU A 818 21.66 -15.04 0.94
N LYS A 819 21.83 -14.85 -0.36
CA LYS A 819 20.83 -15.11 -1.37
C LYS A 819 21.20 -16.29 -2.25
N LEU A 820 20.21 -17.11 -2.56
CA LEU A 820 20.31 -18.12 -3.60
C LEU A 820 19.98 -17.50 -4.95
N HIS A 821 20.83 -17.73 -5.93
CA HIS A 821 20.65 -17.29 -7.32
C HIS A 821 20.46 -18.48 -8.23
N GLN A 822 19.61 -18.36 -9.23
CA GLN A 822 19.41 -19.42 -10.21
C GLN A 822 20.67 -19.67 -11.01
N TYR A 823 20.99 -20.95 -11.23
CA TYR A 823 22.11 -21.43 -12.05
C TYR A 823 21.69 -22.67 -12.84
N GLY A 824 22.49 -23.03 -13.83
CA GLY A 824 22.26 -24.19 -14.72
C GLY A 824 21.27 -23.93 -15.85
N SER A 825 21.23 -24.83 -16.81
CA SER A 825 20.26 -24.84 -17.90
C SER A 825 18.97 -25.46 -17.42
N ARG A 826 17.82 -24.84 -17.68
CA ARG A 826 16.54 -25.40 -17.25
C ARG A 826 15.75 -25.93 -18.41
N ILE A 827 15.31 -27.15 -18.22
CA ILE A 827 14.27 -27.76 -19.02
C ILE A 827 13.07 -27.95 -18.08
N ASN A 828 11.92 -27.36 -18.40
CA ASN A 828 10.71 -27.56 -17.63
C ASN A 828 10.17 -28.99 -17.81
N ARG A 829 9.12 -29.35 -17.06
CA ARG A 829 8.49 -30.69 -17.17
C ARG A 829 7.93 -31.00 -18.57
N ALA A 830 7.77 -30.01 -19.42
CA ALA A 830 7.34 -30.16 -20.81
C ALA A 830 8.51 -30.29 -21.79
N GLY A 831 9.76 -30.29 -21.31
CA GLY A 831 10.97 -30.36 -22.16
C GLY A 831 11.37 -29.03 -22.79
N GLU A 832 10.78 -27.91 -22.35
CA GLU A 832 11.09 -26.58 -22.85
C GLU A 832 12.17 -25.91 -21.99
N ILE A 833 13.11 -25.22 -22.62
CA ILE A 833 14.10 -24.40 -21.90
C ILE A 833 13.35 -23.21 -21.27
N VAL A 834 13.33 -23.15 -19.95
CA VAL A 834 12.72 -22.07 -19.18
C VAL A 834 13.81 -21.15 -18.68
N ASP A 835 13.59 -19.85 -18.88
CA ASP A 835 14.54 -18.80 -18.57
C ASP A 835 14.86 -18.67 -17.08
N MET A 836 16.11 -18.25 -16.82
CA MET A 836 16.59 -18.00 -15.46
C MET A 836 16.09 -16.67 -14.93
N HIS A 837 15.56 -16.68 -13.71
CA HIS A 837 15.41 -15.45 -12.94
C HIS A 837 16.77 -15.01 -12.41
N LEU A 838 17.23 -13.83 -12.81
CA LEU A 838 18.52 -13.29 -12.35
C LEU A 838 18.45 -12.66 -10.95
N GLN A 839 17.26 -12.67 -10.31
CA GLN A 839 17.09 -12.21 -8.92
C GLN A 839 17.42 -13.31 -7.95
N GLY A 840 18.22 -12.97 -6.94
CA GLY A 840 18.44 -13.84 -5.81
C GLY A 840 17.29 -13.75 -4.80
N PHE A 841 17.05 -14.83 -4.05
CA PHE A 841 16.14 -14.82 -2.91
C PHE A 841 16.80 -15.43 -1.67
N GLN A 842 16.40 -15.00 -0.50
CA GLN A 842 16.84 -15.55 0.76
C GLN A 842 15.75 -16.49 1.28
N PRO A 843 16.01 -17.81 1.36
CA PRO A 843 15.07 -18.76 1.97
C PRO A 843 14.82 -18.43 3.43
N ASP A 844 13.60 -18.60 3.89
CA ASP A 844 13.19 -18.27 5.25
C ASP A 844 13.89 -19.12 6.32
N PHE A 845 14.17 -20.40 6.03
CA PHE A 845 14.78 -21.32 6.98
C PHE A 845 15.88 -22.19 6.36
N ILE A 846 16.84 -22.55 7.22
CA ILE A 846 17.85 -23.56 6.92
C ILE A 846 17.80 -24.63 8.02
N LEU A 847 17.56 -25.89 7.66
CA LEU A 847 17.80 -27.02 8.53
C LEU A 847 19.22 -27.51 8.33
N PHE A 848 19.98 -27.48 9.40
CA PHE A 848 21.39 -27.82 9.47
C PHE A 848 21.55 -29.12 10.22
N LEU A 849 22.17 -30.13 9.57
CA LEU A 849 22.37 -31.47 10.09
C LEU A 849 23.84 -31.84 9.95
N GLU A 850 24.45 -32.38 11.02
CA GLU A 850 25.88 -32.77 11.01
C GLU A 850 26.09 -34.06 11.82
N ASP A 851 26.84 -34.98 11.25
CA ASP A 851 27.40 -36.15 11.93
C ASP A 851 28.94 -36.14 11.86
N ASN A 852 29.61 -37.26 12.12
CA ASN A 852 31.05 -37.31 12.12
C ASN A 852 31.69 -37.21 10.73
N ASP A 853 30.96 -37.59 9.70
CA ASP A 853 31.48 -37.77 8.35
C ASP A 853 30.78 -36.84 7.33
N PHE A 854 29.70 -36.17 7.74
CA PHE A 854 28.81 -35.54 6.80
C PHE A 854 28.11 -34.28 7.32
N TYR A 855 28.03 -33.28 6.48
CA TYR A 855 27.38 -31.99 6.68
C TYR A 855 26.24 -31.81 5.68
N PHE A 856 25.04 -31.59 6.18
CA PHE A 856 23.87 -31.45 5.33
C PHE A 856 23.06 -30.19 5.64
N GLN A 857 22.87 -29.35 4.64
CA GLN A 857 22.11 -28.10 4.69
C GLN A 857 20.87 -28.20 3.79
N ILE A 858 19.69 -27.97 4.36
CA ILE A 858 18.40 -28.03 3.64
C ILE A 858 17.74 -26.67 3.73
N PHE A 859 17.51 -26.03 2.58
CA PHE A 859 16.74 -24.79 2.48
C PHE A 859 15.24 -25.07 2.47
N ILE A 860 14.48 -24.29 3.26
CA ILE A 860 13.04 -24.45 3.42
C ILE A 860 12.35 -23.09 3.29
N GLU A 861 11.32 -23.04 2.46
CA GLU A 861 10.54 -21.83 2.17
C GLU A 861 9.06 -22.08 2.42
N PRO A 862 8.44 -21.54 3.48
CA PRO A 862 6.99 -21.57 3.68
C PRO A 862 6.30 -20.58 2.74
N LYS A 863 5.19 -20.99 2.08
CA LYS A 863 4.42 -20.13 1.19
C LYS A 863 2.92 -20.29 1.39
N GLY A 864 2.23 -19.15 1.55
CA GLY A 864 0.78 -19.10 1.50
C GLY A 864 0.27 -19.35 0.09
N MET A 865 -0.81 -20.15 -0.02
CA MET A 865 -1.43 -20.44 -1.31
C MET A 865 -2.44 -19.37 -1.66
N SER A 866 -2.05 -18.31 -2.39
CA SER A 866 -3.02 -17.37 -2.93
C SER A 866 -2.56 -16.72 -4.25
N GLY A 867 -3.36 -16.95 -5.28
CA GLY A 867 -3.42 -16.17 -6.53
C GLY A 867 -2.13 -16.04 -7.33
N ASP A 868 -2.07 -14.99 -8.11
CA ASP A 868 -1.00 -14.68 -9.06
C ASP A 868 0.39 -14.54 -8.42
N ARG A 869 0.45 -14.11 -7.16
CA ARG A 869 1.71 -14.00 -6.41
C ARG A 869 2.37 -15.36 -6.19
N PHE A 870 1.60 -16.40 -5.89
CA PHE A 870 2.14 -17.75 -5.72
C PHE A 870 2.75 -18.24 -7.04
N VAL A 871 2.05 -18.03 -8.15
CA VAL A 871 2.52 -18.42 -9.48
C VAL A 871 3.80 -17.66 -9.86
N SER A 872 3.88 -16.37 -9.57
CA SER A 872 5.06 -15.55 -9.87
C SER A 872 6.31 -15.94 -9.06
N GLU A 873 6.14 -16.62 -7.93
CA GLU A 873 7.24 -17.06 -7.07
C GLU A 873 7.62 -18.54 -7.24
N LEU A 874 6.93 -19.30 -8.09
CA LEU A 874 7.23 -20.73 -8.33
C LEU A 874 8.67 -20.98 -8.78
N TRP A 875 9.32 -20.03 -9.42
CA TRP A 875 10.73 -20.13 -9.80
C TRP A 875 11.67 -20.40 -8.60
N LYS A 876 11.32 -19.91 -7.40
CA LYS A 876 12.08 -20.18 -6.17
C LYS A 876 12.00 -21.66 -5.79
N GLN A 877 10.80 -22.23 -5.83
CA GLN A 877 10.59 -23.66 -5.60
C GLN A 877 11.36 -24.49 -6.64
N ASP A 878 11.28 -24.06 -7.88
CA ASP A 878 11.99 -24.75 -8.95
C ASP A 878 13.50 -24.72 -8.74
N LEU A 879 14.07 -23.60 -8.26
CA LEU A 879 15.49 -23.54 -7.89
C LEU A 879 15.83 -24.49 -6.78
N LEU A 880 15.01 -24.53 -5.72
CA LEU A 880 15.23 -25.43 -4.58
C LEU A 880 15.22 -26.90 -5.00
N LEU A 881 14.29 -27.30 -5.87
CA LEU A 881 14.21 -28.67 -6.41
C LEU A 881 15.38 -28.95 -7.37
N TYR A 882 15.74 -27.99 -8.23
CA TYR A 882 16.91 -28.13 -9.10
C TYR A 882 18.18 -28.42 -8.32
N MET A 883 18.41 -27.69 -7.23
CA MET A 883 19.54 -27.92 -6.32
C MET A 883 19.57 -29.33 -5.77
N THR A 884 18.39 -29.87 -5.44
CA THR A 884 18.30 -31.23 -4.92
C THR A 884 18.60 -32.30 -5.99
N ASP A 885 18.14 -32.08 -7.19
CA ASP A 885 18.33 -33.00 -8.30
C ASP A 885 19.74 -32.97 -8.92
N HIS A 886 20.47 -31.83 -8.79
CA HIS A 886 21.75 -31.60 -9.41
C HIS A 886 22.90 -31.38 -8.40
N GLN A 887 22.88 -32.07 -7.28
CA GLN A 887 23.90 -31.96 -6.23
C GLN A 887 25.32 -32.27 -6.73
N ALA A 888 25.46 -33.16 -7.70
CA ALA A 888 26.74 -33.53 -8.29
C ALA A 888 27.40 -32.42 -9.12
N GLU A 889 26.64 -31.38 -9.49
CA GLU A 889 27.14 -30.21 -10.24
C GLU A 889 27.62 -29.09 -9.33
N MET A 890 27.43 -29.21 -8.01
CA MET A 890 27.83 -28.18 -7.05
C MET A 890 29.32 -28.24 -6.77
N GLU A 891 29.97 -27.11 -6.86
CA GLU A 891 31.39 -26.91 -6.55
C GLU A 891 31.52 -26.15 -5.23
N PHE A 892 32.33 -26.61 -4.32
CA PHE A 892 32.55 -25.94 -3.04
C PHE A 892 33.95 -25.31 -2.99
N GLU A 893 34.01 -24.04 -2.59
CA GLU A 893 35.25 -23.26 -2.55
C GLU A 893 36.32 -23.88 -1.67
N ASP A 894 35.94 -24.51 -0.59
CA ASP A 894 36.84 -25.08 0.43
C ASP A 894 37.41 -26.46 0.06
N GLY A 895 37.05 -27.05 -1.08
CA GLY A 895 37.48 -28.40 -1.46
C GLY A 895 37.05 -29.48 -0.47
N VAL A 896 35.93 -29.23 0.23
CA VAL A 896 35.39 -30.14 1.25
C VAL A 896 34.42 -31.11 0.58
N ASP A 897 34.75 -32.40 0.53
CA ASP A 897 33.93 -33.41 -0.16
C ASP A 897 32.72 -33.90 0.65
N ASN A 898 32.55 -33.42 1.88
CA ASN A 898 31.56 -33.95 2.82
C ASN A 898 30.34 -33.05 3.02
N ILE A 899 30.06 -32.17 2.06
CA ILE A 899 28.93 -31.21 2.13
C ILE A 899 27.82 -31.67 1.19
N LYS A 900 26.59 -31.68 1.70
CA LYS A 900 25.37 -31.87 0.92
C LYS A 900 24.48 -30.66 1.11
N ILE A 901 23.98 -30.11 0.00
CA ILE A 901 23.00 -29.02 0.00
C ILE A 901 21.75 -29.47 -0.77
N SER A 902 20.61 -29.20 -0.21
CA SER A 902 19.32 -29.47 -0.86
C SER A 902 18.33 -28.36 -0.59
N GLY A 903 17.31 -28.26 -1.44
CA GLY A 903 16.15 -27.43 -1.24
C GLY A 903 14.87 -28.27 -1.18
N LEU A 904 13.97 -27.88 -0.32
CA LEU A 904 12.68 -28.53 -0.18
C LEU A 904 11.64 -27.78 -1.03
N LYS A 905 10.65 -28.48 -1.55
CA LYS A 905 9.48 -27.82 -2.16
C LYS A 905 8.80 -26.90 -1.14
N PHE A 906 8.05 -25.90 -1.62
CA PHE A 906 7.36 -24.97 -0.73
C PHE A 906 6.53 -25.69 0.33
N PHE A 907 6.74 -25.30 1.59
CA PHE A 907 5.86 -25.73 2.66
C PHE A 907 4.57 -24.88 2.62
N THR A 908 3.45 -25.50 2.35
CA THR A 908 2.14 -24.84 2.25
C THR A 908 1.15 -25.44 3.23
N ALA A 909 0.11 -24.68 3.58
CA ALA A 909 -0.94 -25.16 4.48
C ALA A 909 -1.63 -26.43 3.94
N LYS A 910 -1.73 -26.56 2.60
CA LYS A 910 -2.36 -27.73 1.95
C LYS A 910 -1.45 -28.95 1.86
N ASP A 911 -0.16 -28.76 1.55
CA ASP A 911 0.79 -29.83 1.28
C ASP A 911 1.76 -30.08 2.43
N GLY A 912 1.67 -29.36 3.55
CA GLY A 912 2.56 -29.49 4.70
C GLY A 912 2.61 -30.91 5.28
N GLN A 913 1.53 -31.69 5.15
CA GLN A 913 1.53 -33.11 5.55
C GLN A 913 2.44 -34.00 4.70
N ASN A 914 2.67 -33.63 3.42
CA ASN A 914 3.54 -34.38 2.51
C ASN A 914 4.99 -33.87 2.55
N THR A 915 5.18 -32.59 2.87
CA THR A 915 6.49 -31.94 2.85
C THR A 915 7.38 -32.43 4.00
N ILE A 916 6.85 -32.72 5.17
CA ILE A 916 7.63 -33.27 6.29
C ILE A 916 8.12 -34.72 6.05
N PRO A 917 7.28 -35.66 5.58
CA PRO A 917 7.78 -36.97 5.13
C PRO A 917 8.90 -36.86 4.09
N GLU A 918 8.80 -35.92 3.14
CA GLU A 918 9.83 -35.70 2.13
C GLU A 918 11.14 -35.18 2.77
N LEU A 919 11.03 -34.22 3.69
CA LEU A 919 12.18 -33.73 4.47
C LEU A 919 12.87 -34.87 5.23
N MET A 920 12.11 -35.74 5.89
CA MET A 920 12.64 -36.88 6.63
C MET A 920 13.32 -37.90 5.70
N ALA A 921 12.67 -38.22 4.58
CA ALA A 921 13.25 -39.10 3.56
C ALA A 921 14.54 -38.51 2.96
N MET A 922 14.57 -37.23 2.65
CA MET A 922 15.76 -36.48 2.18
C MET A 922 16.88 -36.53 3.20
N SER A 923 16.54 -36.40 4.48
CA SER A 923 17.49 -36.56 5.59
C SER A 923 17.89 -38.02 5.83
N GLY A 924 17.31 -39.00 5.09
CA GLY A 924 17.56 -40.44 5.27
C GLY A 924 17.10 -40.97 6.63
N VAL A 925 16.05 -40.35 7.18
CA VAL A 925 15.39 -40.75 8.42
C VAL A 925 13.98 -41.25 8.08
N THR A 926 13.58 -42.37 8.66
CA THR A 926 12.25 -42.92 8.42
C THR A 926 11.20 -42.04 9.08
N TYR A 927 10.25 -41.57 8.30
CA TYR A 927 9.14 -40.77 8.84
C TYR A 927 8.24 -41.64 9.69
N GLN A 928 8.01 -41.21 10.92
CA GLN A 928 7.01 -41.82 11.82
C GLN A 928 5.91 -40.77 12.04
N LYS A 929 4.67 -41.17 11.74
CA LYS A 929 3.54 -40.25 11.95
C LYS A 929 3.41 -39.96 13.45
N PRO A 930 3.39 -38.69 13.88
CA PRO A 930 3.21 -38.32 15.28
C PRO A 930 1.90 -38.91 15.82
N ASN A 931 1.86 -39.28 17.08
CA ASN A 931 0.63 -39.79 17.72
C ASN A 931 -0.50 -38.74 17.63
N GLU A 932 -1.75 -39.17 17.35
CA GLU A 932 -2.89 -38.27 17.08
C GLU A 932 -3.18 -37.24 18.18
N GLN A 933 -2.65 -37.40 19.40
CA GLN A 933 -2.75 -36.42 20.47
C GLN A 933 -1.98 -35.11 20.23
N ILE A 934 -1.02 -35.12 19.31
CA ILE A 934 -0.26 -33.89 18.93
C ILE A 934 -1.01 -33.11 17.85
N ASP A 935 -1.73 -33.77 16.98
CA ASP A 935 -2.55 -33.13 15.94
C ASP A 935 -3.74 -32.32 16.50
N LEU A 936 -4.29 -32.72 17.65
CA LEU A 936 -5.41 -32.02 18.33
C LEU A 936 -4.93 -30.73 19.07
N LEU A 937 -3.68 -30.71 19.53
CA LEU A 937 -3.09 -29.50 20.14
C LEU A 937 -2.68 -28.44 19.11
N MET A 938 -2.54 -28.83 17.85
CA MET A 938 -2.16 -27.92 16.76
C MET A 938 -3.34 -27.15 16.14
N VAL A 939 -4.59 -27.54 16.45
CA VAL A 939 -5.82 -26.91 15.92
C VAL A 939 -6.43 -25.92 16.94
N ALA A 940 -5.97 -25.91 18.17
CA ALA A 940 -6.49 -24.99 19.17
C ALA A 940 -6.00 -23.55 18.85
N ASP A 941 -6.91 -22.76 18.37
CA ASP A 941 -6.74 -21.30 18.24
C ASP A 941 -6.47 -20.71 19.64
N PRO A 942 -5.33 -20.04 19.86
CA PRO A 942 -5.05 -19.41 21.15
C PRO A 942 -6.00 -18.26 21.50
N SER A 943 -6.98 -17.95 20.66
CA SER A 943 -8.00 -16.90 20.88
C SER A 943 -9.36 -17.43 21.34
N THR A 944 -9.57 -18.73 21.45
CA THR A 944 -10.79 -19.28 22.03
C THR A 944 -10.57 -19.59 23.51
N ASP A 945 -10.91 -18.63 24.38
CA ASP A 945 -11.24 -18.92 25.76
C ASP A 945 -12.44 -19.87 25.79
N VAL A 946 -12.17 -21.14 26.02
CA VAL A 946 -13.22 -22.12 26.36
C VAL A 946 -13.70 -21.75 27.74
N ILE A 947 -14.84 -21.07 27.82
CA ILE A 947 -15.60 -20.95 29.07
C ILE A 947 -16.07 -22.37 29.39
N ILE A 948 -15.39 -23.02 30.32
CA ILE A 948 -15.96 -24.19 31.01
C ILE A 948 -16.94 -23.60 32.05
N GLU A 949 -18.22 -23.62 31.76
CA GLU A 949 -19.24 -23.50 32.80
C GLU A 949 -19.08 -24.73 33.70
N GLU A 950 -18.61 -24.53 34.91
CA GLU A 950 -18.79 -25.49 35.99
C GLU A 950 -20.27 -25.38 36.41
N ASP A 951 -21.07 -26.39 36.06
CA ASP A 951 -22.34 -26.67 36.67
C ASP A 951 -22.14 -27.14 38.11
N GLU A 952 -22.67 -26.40 38.98
CA GLU A 952 -23.16 -26.41 40.31
C GLU A 952 -22.78 -25.58 41.23
#